data_836c97ccecb14643881c78bd4dd481cd
#
_entry.id   836c97ccecb14643881c78bd4dd481cd
#
_cell.length_a   1.000
_cell.length_b   1.000
_cell.length_c   1.000
_cell.angle_alpha   90.00
_cell.angle_beta   90.00
_cell.angle_gamma   90.00
#
_symmetry.space_group_name_H-M   'P 1'
#
loop_
_entity.id
_entity.type
_entity.pdbx_description
1 polymer ?
#
loop_
_entity_poly.entity_id
_entity_poly.type
_entity_poly.pdbx_seq_one_letter_code
_entity_poly.pdbx_strand_id
1 'polypeptide(L)'
;MMKKTVALVLLLCCLIFNGTAQNKNNSFTKEELANYETEIHKMVHYLQETLNFIGDSTQSAQEKEIIFSQSYSKIFQDDKVQVEDDLDTRRSTTLSKDVQAYLKDIDFFFRYAKFTFDIQSIANLSKTDGSPYFKVSLNRKLEGMTVTNDTINEVKNRFIEINLDKKNNDLKIASIYTTKINERESLRYWWNSMPSPWKDYFGKDLMVNDSIPLKSVMQINEKDFIYAFPVLTEIDGETVVTDWKESLVKNGLDTLYKQLKTLSLTQNVDVSGIRTITTLEPIAELSELSVLNLSGTNVDDLIPLRNANKLKVLKLAETRIYDLSPLKYDLTIQELDVAHTDVDDLGILQTLNKIEKLNISNTRVTKLKPVENCLGLTHLIADGSKINQIQSLGKLENIVALDISNTSVKDLTPISNLKSLQSLKISKTLVNNLEALREMENLKELYCSNTNIRDLSPLKSHRRLSKIYCDNSRIDVNQASEFSKENPFTLVIYDTKALEQWWENLPIYWKAVFSKQLRLNDEPSTEQLHEVINMTDLDLSGNEFLQNLLPVSRLTNLVNLNISNTEITRLDPLYGMTNIENINLENTYISDLKPLSTMSSLKVLNINNTAIEDLTPLVANNHLETIWAENSSVTQQKVNPLKEAQPNVTVVFQTETLQQWWDGLDDTWKGILRTHIGCDDYEPSPLELQRIVDLQQLNIEQENTIQSLEPIRNFHWIEKLSIVGQGIRDIKPLENKIHLSELLMQNNPISDLGPIENDTLITVLNIENTQVSDLSDLEKMVHLRILNASGTGIKSLKPLAKMNELEELLINNTSVKNISPIEDIPSLKLLKIYNTRVKNKTVNALQQKRFDLNIVYY
;
A
#
# COMPACT_ATOMS: atom_id res chain seq x y z
N MET A 1 14.02 94.86 -26.75
CA MET A 1 12.58 94.80 -27.00
C MET A 1 11.97 93.39 -26.85
N MET A 2 12.77 92.34 -26.65
CA MET A 2 12.28 90.96 -26.60
C MET A 2 11.98 90.40 -25.15
N LYS A 3 12.30 91.13 -24.11
CA LYS A 3 12.01 90.71 -22.68
C LYS A 3 10.69 91.25 -22.11
N LYS A 4 9.99 92.23 -22.80
CA LYS A 4 8.67 92.71 -22.32
C LYS A 4 7.49 91.98 -22.97
N THR A 5 7.68 91.26 -24.07
CA THR A 5 6.63 90.57 -24.77
C THR A 5 6.38 89.17 -24.22
N VAL A 6 7.37 88.50 -23.56
CA VAL A 6 7.23 87.21 -22.90
C VAL A 6 6.50 87.31 -21.55
N ALA A 7 6.64 88.42 -20.82
CA ALA A 7 5.94 88.62 -19.55
C ALA A 7 4.44 88.87 -19.75
N LEU A 8 4.04 89.52 -20.93
CA LEU A 8 2.63 89.75 -21.21
C LEU A 8 1.87 88.54 -21.74
N VAL A 9 2.58 87.60 -22.38
CA VAL A 9 2.01 86.34 -22.84
C VAL A 9 1.86 85.33 -21.66
N LEU A 10 2.73 85.34 -20.72
CA LEU A 10 2.60 84.61 -19.49
C LEU A 10 1.51 85.12 -18.55
N LEU A 11 1.24 86.45 -18.56
CA LEU A 11 0.11 86.97 -17.75
C LEU A 11 -1.25 86.78 -18.45
N LEU A 12 -1.31 86.72 -19.79
CA LEU A 12 -2.53 86.35 -20.52
C LEU A 12 -2.85 84.82 -20.44
N CYS A 13 -1.84 83.96 -20.40
CA CYS A 13 -2.09 82.53 -20.13
C CYS A 13 -2.58 82.26 -18.75
N CYS A 14 -2.22 83.12 -17.74
CA CYS A 14 -2.80 82.98 -16.38
C CYS A 14 -4.21 83.53 -16.23
N LEU A 15 -4.73 84.29 -17.20
CA LEU A 15 -6.07 84.86 -17.20
C LEU A 15 -7.08 84.06 -18.05
N ILE A 16 -6.64 83.07 -18.86
CA ILE A 16 -7.54 82.27 -19.72
C ILE A 16 -7.77 80.89 -19.14
N PHE A 17 -7.09 80.50 -18.09
CA PHE A 17 -7.41 79.28 -17.35
C PHE A 17 -8.30 79.48 -16.09
N ASN A 18 -9.00 80.60 -16.00
CA ASN A 18 -10.22 80.68 -15.16
C ASN A 18 -11.44 80.37 -16.01
N GLY A 19 -11.32 79.32 -16.81
CA GLY A 19 -12.49 78.72 -17.44
C GLY A 19 -13.31 78.02 -16.34
N THR A 20 -14.40 78.60 -16.06
CA THR A 20 -15.53 78.10 -15.32
C THR A 20 -15.65 76.56 -15.46
N ALA A 21 -15.08 75.82 -14.54
CA ALA A 21 -15.59 74.50 -14.17
C ALA A 21 -17.02 74.80 -13.63
N GLN A 22 -18.03 74.54 -14.42
CA GLN A 22 -19.41 74.54 -13.95
C GLN A 22 -19.53 73.55 -12.82
N ASN A 23 -19.47 74.06 -11.58
CA ASN A 23 -19.89 73.39 -10.38
C ASN A 23 -21.37 73.03 -10.55
N LYS A 24 -21.68 71.82 -11.01
CA LYS A 24 -22.98 71.14 -10.78
C LYS A 24 -23.07 70.86 -9.30
N ASN A 25 -23.80 71.72 -8.59
CA ASN A 25 -24.27 71.69 -7.23
C ASN A 25 -24.14 70.34 -6.49
N ASN A 26 -23.07 70.09 -5.78
CA ASN A 26 -22.99 69.40 -4.51
C ASN A 26 -22.67 70.42 -3.41
N SER A 27 -23.54 71.38 -3.21
CA SER A 27 -23.37 72.41 -2.16
C SER A 27 -23.68 71.79 -0.80
N PHE A 28 -22.64 71.38 -0.10
CA PHE A 28 -22.71 71.09 1.32
C PHE A 28 -22.93 72.41 2.07
N THR A 29 -23.71 72.39 3.11
CA THR A 29 -23.84 73.51 4.05
C THR A 29 -22.46 73.71 4.78
N LYS A 30 -22.24 74.89 5.32
CA LYS A 30 -21.04 75.15 6.14
C LYS A 30 -20.97 74.22 7.36
N GLU A 31 -22.10 73.84 7.90
CA GLU A 31 -22.20 72.94 9.05
C GLU A 31 -21.86 71.47 8.65
N GLU A 32 -22.39 71.03 7.51
CA GLU A 32 -22.03 69.68 6.96
C GLU A 32 -20.56 69.61 6.65
N LEU A 33 -19.94 70.61 6.04
CA LEU A 33 -18.50 70.60 5.77
C LEU A 33 -17.70 70.56 7.05
N ALA A 34 -18.02 71.31 8.07
CA ALA A 34 -17.35 71.31 9.37
C ALA A 34 -17.48 69.92 10.04
N ASN A 35 -18.65 69.25 9.90
CA ASN A 35 -18.83 67.91 10.42
C ASN A 35 -17.97 66.88 9.69
N TYR A 36 -17.96 66.93 8.35
CA TYR A 36 -17.08 66.05 7.56
C TYR A 36 -15.61 66.28 7.84
N GLU A 37 -15.15 67.52 7.99
CA GLU A 37 -13.76 67.85 8.33
C GLU A 37 -13.43 67.20 9.69
N THR A 38 -14.33 67.31 10.68
CA THR A 38 -14.15 66.66 11.97
C THR A 38 -14.04 65.16 11.89
N GLU A 39 -14.89 64.48 11.11
CA GLU A 39 -14.85 63.05 10.90
C GLU A 39 -13.58 62.62 10.10
N ILE A 40 -13.14 63.42 9.14
CA ILE A 40 -11.87 63.18 8.42
C ILE A 40 -10.67 63.27 9.36
N HIS A 41 -10.63 64.26 10.25
CA HIS A 41 -9.58 64.30 11.29
C HIS A 41 -9.56 63.08 12.19
N LYS A 42 -10.73 62.60 12.61
CA LYS A 42 -10.83 61.36 13.39
C LYS A 42 -10.35 60.12 12.62
N MET A 43 -10.75 60.04 11.32
CA MET A 43 -10.34 58.94 10.45
C MET A 43 -8.83 58.93 10.22
N VAL A 44 -8.21 60.06 9.93
CA VAL A 44 -6.76 60.18 9.76
C VAL A 44 -6.01 59.87 11.06
N HIS A 45 -6.57 60.28 12.20
CA HIS A 45 -6.00 59.92 13.50
C HIS A 45 -6.12 58.40 13.75
N TYR A 46 -7.30 57.81 13.43
CA TYR A 46 -7.48 56.34 13.57
C TYR A 46 -6.54 55.56 12.62
N LEU A 47 -6.31 56.04 11.41
CA LEU A 47 -5.31 55.51 10.51
C LEU A 47 -3.91 55.56 11.17
N GLN A 48 -3.52 56.71 11.73
CA GLN A 48 -2.24 56.87 12.42
C GLN A 48 -2.06 55.85 13.53
N GLU A 49 -3.07 55.73 14.42
CA GLU A 49 -3.03 54.78 15.55
C GLU A 49 -2.98 53.30 15.06
N THR A 50 -3.68 53.00 13.97
CA THR A 50 -3.65 51.68 13.32
C THR A 50 -2.24 51.34 12.83
N LEU A 51 -1.59 52.27 12.11
CA LEU A 51 -0.23 52.11 11.63
C LEU A 51 0.79 51.99 12.78
N ASN A 52 0.60 52.81 13.84
CA ASN A 52 1.43 52.73 15.03
C ASN A 52 1.29 51.43 15.79
N PHE A 53 0.06 50.89 15.93
CA PHE A 53 -0.18 49.58 16.50
C PHE A 53 0.53 48.47 15.72
N ILE A 54 0.46 48.51 14.40
CA ILE A 54 1.16 47.54 13.52
C ILE A 54 2.68 47.68 13.70
N GLY A 55 3.19 48.93 13.76
CA GLY A 55 4.61 49.25 13.92
C GLY A 55 5.16 48.94 15.31
N ASP A 56 4.36 48.56 16.28
CA ASP A 56 4.77 48.17 17.62
C ASP A 56 5.11 46.69 17.69
N SER A 57 6.39 46.35 17.94
CA SER A 57 6.87 44.97 18.05
C SER A 57 6.35 44.23 19.28
N THR A 58 5.77 44.92 20.26
CA THR A 58 5.18 44.29 21.46
C THR A 58 3.79 43.70 21.21
N GLN A 59 3.12 44.09 20.12
CA GLN A 59 1.80 43.59 19.76
C GLN A 59 1.91 42.20 19.13
N SER A 60 0.94 41.33 19.41
CA SER A 60 0.95 39.95 18.93
C SER A 60 0.72 39.86 17.41
N ALA A 61 1.34 38.90 16.75
CA ALA A 61 1.12 38.65 15.32
C ALA A 61 -0.34 38.36 14.99
N GLN A 62 -1.08 37.73 15.92
CA GLN A 62 -2.49 37.40 15.73
C GLN A 62 -3.38 38.66 15.74
N GLU A 63 -3.10 39.63 16.62
CA GLU A 63 -3.84 40.90 16.65
C GLU A 63 -3.56 41.72 15.41
N LYS A 64 -2.30 41.77 14.97
CA LYS A 64 -1.92 42.44 13.70
C LYS A 64 -2.62 41.79 12.50
N GLU A 65 -2.74 40.45 12.46
CA GLU A 65 -3.44 39.73 11.39
C GLU A 65 -4.93 40.12 11.31
N ILE A 66 -5.60 40.34 12.43
CA ILE A 66 -7.00 40.82 12.46
C ILE A 66 -7.11 42.19 11.80
N ILE A 67 -6.11 43.05 11.95
CA ILE A 67 -6.10 44.36 11.28
C ILE A 67 -5.93 44.17 9.79
N PHE A 68 -4.99 43.33 9.37
CA PHE A 68 -4.70 43.11 7.94
C PHE A 68 -5.85 42.44 7.19
N SER A 69 -6.57 41.53 7.84
CA SER A 69 -7.62 40.72 7.19
C SER A 69 -9.02 41.28 7.32
N GLN A 70 -9.31 42.04 8.39
CA GLN A 70 -10.69 42.45 8.73
C GLN A 70 -10.82 43.94 9.06
N SER A 71 -10.01 44.46 10.03
CA SER A 71 -10.24 45.79 10.59
C SER A 71 -9.95 46.94 9.63
N TYR A 72 -9.09 46.71 8.61
CA TYR A 72 -8.81 47.73 7.59
C TYR A 72 -10.09 48.22 6.91
N SER A 73 -11.12 47.38 6.73
CA SER A 73 -12.40 47.76 6.10
C SER A 73 -13.20 48.83 6.90
N LYS A 74 -12.81 49.10 8.14
CA LYS A 74 -13.44 50.20 8.91
C LYS A 74 -13.13 51.59 8.35
N ILE A 75 -11.93 51.76 7.76
CA ILE A 75 -11.45 53.05 7.26
C ILE A 75 -11.20 53.05 5.76
N PHE A 76 -10.82 51.92 5.16
CA PHE A 76 -10.59 51.79 3.73
C PHE A 76 -11.85 51.31 2.98
N GLN A 77 -11.99 51.72 1.73
CA GLN A 77 -13.17 51.40 0.92
C GLN A 77 -13.30 49.88 0.63
N ASP A 78 -12.23 49.28 0.23
CA ASP A 78 -12.09 47.85 -0.08
C ASP A 78 -10.63 47.42 0.02
N ASP A 79 -10.34 46.15 -0.26
CA ASP A 79 -9.00 45.55 -0.25
C ASP A 79 -8.09 46.02 -1.40
N LYS A 80 -8.67 46.64 -2.44
CA LYS A 80 -7.96 47.15 -3.65
C LYS A 80 -7.57 48.60 -3.55
N VAL A 81 -7.83 49.26 -2.41
CA VAL A 81 -7.37 50.61 -2.16
C VAL A 81 -5.86 50.68 -2.32
N GLN A 82 -5.39 51.57 -3.23
CA GLN A 82 -3.97 51.72 -3.54
C GLN A 82 -3.30 52.67 -2.58
N VAL A 83 -2.22 52.21 -1.97
CA VAL A 83 -1.34 52.98 -1.10
C VAL A 83 0.07 52.97 -1.73
N GLU A 84 0.66 54.19 -1.87
CA GLU A 84 2.02 54.33 -2.39
C GLU A 84 3.03 53.64 -1.47
N ASP A 85 3.82 52.72 -2.02
CA ASP A 85 4.88 52.03 -1.30
C ASP A 85 6.10 52.92 -1.06
N ASP A 86 6.18 53.43 0.13
CA ASP A 86 7.29 54.28 0.58
C ASP A 86 8.07 53.70 1.78
N LEU A 87 7.80 52.41 2.07
CA LEU A 87 8.39 51.73 3.21
C LEU A 87 9.68 51.00 2.84
N ASP A 88 9.81 50.54 1.58
CA ASP A 88 11.00 49.84 1.10
C ASP A 88 12.00 50.84 0.51
N THR A 89 13.00 51.24 1.30
CA THR A 89 14.03 52.21 0.92
C THR A 89 15.04 51.72 -0.12
N ARG A 90 15.01 50.41 -0.43
CA ARG A 90 15.90 49.79 -1.45
C ARG A 90 15.40 50.02 -2.87
N ARG A 91 14.16 50.39 -3.06
CA ARG A 91 13.58 50.67 -4.36
C ARG A 91 13.79 52.13 -4.81
N SER A 92 14.15 52.28 -6.07
CA SER A 92 14.31 53.60 -6.71
C SER A 92 13.04 54.13 -7.35
N THR A 93 12.02 53.31 -7.51
CA THR A 93 10.74 53.63 -8.16
C THR A 93 9.58 53.53 -7.20
N THR A 94 8.71 54.55 -7.26
CA THR A 94 7.49 54.57 -6.46
C THR A 94 6.45 53.66 -7.06
N LEU A 95 6.03 52.65 -6.33
CA LEU A 95 4.97 51.73 -6.67
C LEU A 95 3.77 51.95 -5.75
N SER A 96 2.57 51.67 -6.24
CA SER A 96 1.39 51.55 -5.38
C SER A 96 1.07 50.10 -5.18
N LYS A 97 0.57 49.75 -3.98
CA LYS A 97 0.15 48.41 -3.61
C LYS A 97 -1.19 48.43 -2.89
N ASP A 98 -1.84 47.31 -2.84
CA ASP A 98 -3.08 47.17 -2.10
C ASP A 98 -2.87 47.45 -0.60
N VAL A 99 -3.87 48.03 0.02
CA VAL A 99 -3.79 48.45 1.45
C VAL A 99 -3.36 47.32 2.39
N GLN A 100 -3.84 46.10 2.19
CA GLN A 100 -3.43 44.96 3.02
C GLN A 100 -1.94 44.69 2.90
N ALA A 101 -1.40 44.75 1.70
CA ALA A 101 0.04 44.61 1.43
C ALA A 101 0.85 45.71 2.12
N TYR A 102 0.41 46.95 2.05
CA TYR A 102 1.07 48.07 2.71
C TYR A 102 1.08 47.92 4.23
N LEU A 103 -0.04 47.49 4.82
CA LEU A 103 -0.14 47.27 6.26
C LEU A 103 0.78 46.14 6.75
N LYS A 104 0.87 45.04 6.00
CA LYS A 104 1.80 43.94 6.28
C LYS A 104 3.27 44.36 6.18
N ASP A 105 3.58 45.21 5.23
CA ASP A 105 4.94 45.70 5.03
C ASP A 105 5.45 46.53 6.23
N ILE A 106 4.61 47.22 6.97
CA ILE A 106 5.02 47.91 8.19
C ILE A 106 5.58 46.90 9.21
N ASP A 107 4.88 45.83 9.49
CA ASP A 107 5.37 44.79 10.43
C ASP A 107 6.58 44.02 9.85
N PHE A 108 6.70 43.94 8.54
CA PHE A 108 7.77 43.22 7.87
C PHE A 108 9.08 43.99 7.87
N PHE A 109 9.06 45.30 7.51
CA PHE A 109 10.29 46.07 7.37
C PHE A 109 10.82 46.66 8.66
N PHE A 110 9.96 46.83 9.70
CA PHE A 110 10.34 47.59 10.89
C PHE A 110 10.33 46.72 12.14
N ARG A 111 11.32 46.86 12.99
CA ARG A 111 11.30 46.42 14.37
C ARG A 111 10.35 47.26 15.22
N TYR A 112 10.36 48.57 14.99
CA TYR A 112 9.33 49.49 15.43
C TYR A 112 9.18 50.63 14.43
N ALA A 113 7.92 51.08 14.22
CA ALA A 113 7.63 52.25 13.41
C ALA A 113 6.58 53.14 14.08
N LYS A 114 6.83 54.42 14.01
CA LYS A 114 5.92 55.46 14.52
C LYS A 114 5.58 56.42 13.43
N PHE A 115 4.31 56.49 13.09
CA PHE A 115 3.74 57.42 12.13
C PHE A 115 3.13 58.62 12.81
N THR A 116 3.35 59.81 12.28
CA THR A 116 2.67 61.02 12.69
C THR A 116 2.17 61.75 11.44
N PHE A 117 0.88 62.07 11.43
CA PHE A 117 0.21 62.75 10.33
C PHE A 117 -0.14 64.19 10.74
N ASP A 118 0.37 65.13 9.98
CA ASP A 118 0.12 66.58 10.16
C ASP A 118 -0.69 67.06 8.97
N ILE A 119 -2.03 67.24 9.15
CA ILE A 119 -2.96 67.65 8.11
C ILE A 119 -2.72 69.12 7.76
N GLN A 120 -2.39 69.39 6.49
CA GLN A 120 -2.14 70.72 5.98
C GLN A 120 -3.40 71.37 5.39
N SER A 121 -4.24 70.60 4.72
CA SER A 121 -5.48 71.10 4.12
C SER A 121 -6.44 69.96 3.77
N ILE A 122 -7.72 70.24 3.78
CA ILE A 122 -8.82 69.38 3.32
C ILE A 122 -9.56 70.10 2.23
N ALA A 123 -9.61 69.55 1.00
CA ALA A 123 -10.34 70.11 -0.14
C ALA A 123 -11.52 69.22 -0.52
N ASN A 124 -12.69 69.78 -0.64
CA ASN A 124 -13.89 69.11 -1.15
C ASN A 124 -13.88 69.19 -2.68
N LEU A 125 -13.92 68.05 -3.37
CA LEU A 125 -13.85 67.91 -4.81
C LEU A 125 -14.96 66.94 -5.31
N SER A 126 -15.18 66.93 -6.61
CA SER A 126 -16.13 66.02 -7.27
C SER A 126 -15.41 65.22 -8.32
N LYS A 127 -15.78 63.93 -8.40
CA LYS A 127 -15.31 63.01 -9.46
C LYS A 127 -16.00 63.35 -10.81
N THR A 128 -15.56 62.69 -11.85
CA THR A 128 -16.14 62.85 -13.22
C THR A 128 -17.60 62.38 -13.28
N ASP A 129 -18.02 61.46 -12.42
CA ASP A 129 -19.41 60.99 -12.26
C ASP A 129 -20.27 61.90 -11.35
N GLY A 130 -19.68 63.00 -10.82
CA GLY A 130 -20.34 63.93 -9.91
C GLY A 130 -20.38 63.51 -8.46
N SER A 131 -19.84 62.35 -8.08
CA SER A 131 -19.73 61.94 -6.69
C SER A 131 -18.73 62.80 -5.90
N PRO A 132 -19.06 63.26 -4.67
CA PRO A 132 -18.16 64.06 -3.86
C PRO A 132 -17.06 63.19 -3.22
N TYR A 133 -15.89 63.76 -3.11
CA TYR A 133 -14.77 63.20 -2.34
C TYR A 133 -13.95 64.30 -1.69
N PHE A 134 -13.21 63.96 -0.65
CA PHE A 134 -12.29 64.87 0.03
C PHE A 134 -10.86 64.43 -0.31
N LYS A 135 -10.05 65.47 -0.65
CA LYS A 135 -8.62 65.32 -0.82
C LYS A 135 -7.92 65.99 0.36
N VAL A 136 -7.29 65.16 1.23
CA VAL A 136 -6.53 65.57 2.39
C VAL A 136 -5.06 65.66 1.98
N SER A 137 -4.44 66.84 2.17
CA SER A 137 -2.99 67.01 2.06
C SER A 137 -2.39 66.93 3.46
N LEU A 138 -1.38 66.15 3.68
CA LEU A 138 -0.73 66.00 4.97
C LEU A 138 0.77 65.71 4.82
N ASN A 139 1.54 66.04 5.88
CA ASN A 139 2.90 65.60 6.04
C ASN A 139 2.90 64.31 6.88
N ARG A 140 3.38 63.23 6.32
CA ARG A 140 3.62 61.96 7.02
C ARG A 140 5.06 61.98 7.55
N LYS A 141 5.23 61.94 8.87
CA LYS A 141 6.50 61.67 9.53
C LYS A 141 6.56 60.21 9.88
N LEU A 142 7.64 59.50 9.50
CA LEU A 142 7.96 58.15 9.89
C LEU A 142 9.26 58.11 10.68
N GLU A 143 9.19 57.65 11.93
CA GLU A 143 10.32 57.42 12.81
C GLU A 143 10.33 55.93 13.16
N GLY A 144 11.48 55.27 12.99
CA GLY A 144 11.52 53.83 13.30
C GLY A 144 12.92 53.23 13.11
N MET A 145 12.95 51.91 13.37
CA MET A 145 14.14 51.10 13.15
C MET A 145 13.74 49.91 12.28
N THR A 146 14.45 49.71 11.19
CA THR A 146 14.23 48.57 10.30
C THR A 146 14.66 47.24 10.96
N VAL A 147 14.23 46.12 10.40
CA VAL A 147 14.72 44.78 10.79
C VAL A 147 16.21 44.63 10.60
N THR A 148 16.82 45.40 9.68
CA THR A 148 18.28 45.45 9.41
C THR A 148 19.04 46.42 10.34
N ASN A 149 18.36 46.97 11.35
CA ASN A 149 18.88 47.95 12.31
C ASN A 149 19.18 49.38 11.77
N ASP A 150 18.65 49.71 10.58
CA ASP A 150 18.77 51.08 10.07
C ASP A 150 17.71 51.96 10.72
N THR A 151 18.11 53.16 11.18
CA THR A 151 17.18 54.14 11.73
C THR A 151 16.59 55.02 10.62
N ILE A 152 15.26 55.15 10.60
CA ILE A 152 14.53 56.01 9.71
C ILE A 152 13.93 57.16 10.45
N ASN A 153 14.11 58.37 9.92
CA ASN A 153 13.43 59.59 10.37
C ASN A 153 13.20 60.49 9.14
N GLU A 154 12.02 60.34 8.55
CA GLU A 154 11.71 61.05 7.31
C GLU A 154 10.33 61.75 7.39
N VAL A 155 10.21 62.80 6.61
CA VAL A 155 8.93 63.54 6.42
C VAL A 155 8.64 63.56 4.93
N LYS A 156 7.47 63.05 4.55
CA LYS A 156 7.00 63.07 3.16
C LYS A 156 5.62 63.67 3.05
N ASN A 157 5.37 64.45 2.01
CA ASN A 157 4.02 64.94 1.72
C ASN A 157 3.18 63.81 1.13
N ARG A 158 1.92 63.73 1.54
CA ARG A 158 0.96 62.71 1.11
C ARG A 158 -0.41 63.30 0.83
N PHE A 159 -1.09 62.69 -0.13
CA PHE A 159 -2.50 62.95 -0.39
C PHE A 159 -3.32 61.71 -0.03
N ILE A 160 -4.41 61.92 0.73
CA ILE A 160 -5.41 60.90 1.00
C ILE A 160 -6.68 61.30 0.27
N GLU A 161 -7.20 60.42 -0.59
CA GLU A 161 -8.53 60.57 -1.16
C GLU A 161 -9.53 59.83 -0.32
N ILE A 162 -10.58 60.53 0.14
CA ILE A 162 -11.65 59.98 0.99
C ILE A 162 -12.96 60.13 0.23
N ASN A 163 -13.58 59.02 -0.15
CA ASN A 163 -14.89 58.97 -0.76
C ASN A 163 -15.98 59.16 0.26
N LEU A 164 -17.05 59.86 -0.12
CA LEU A 164 -18.28 59.98 0.65
C LEU A 164 -19.40 59.21 -0.01
N ASP A 165 -19.92 58.21 0.68
CA ASP A 165 -21.20 57.56 0.37
C ASP A 165 -22.35 58.38 1.00
N LYS A 166 -22.99 59.23 0.17
CA LYS A 166 -24.10 60.07 0.60
C LYS A 166 -25.31 59.33 1.11
N LYS A 167 -25.52 58.05 0.68
CA LYS A 167 -26.69 57.26 1.13
C LYS A 167 -26.54 56.79 2.55
N ASN A 168 -25.32 56.36 2.89
CA ASN A 168 -25.04 55.82 4.19
C ASN A 168 -24.33 56.83 5.12
N ASN A 169 -24.02 58.03 4.63
CA ASN A 169 -23.22 59.04 5.29
C ASN A 169 -21.89 58.52 5.81
N ASP A 170 -21.25 57.66 5.03
CA ASP A 170 -20.02 56.95 5.39
C ASP A 170 -18.81 57.46 4.59
N LEU A 171 -17.70 57.66 5.28
CA LEU A 171 -16.44 58.13 4.73
C LEU A 171 -15.47 56.95 4.65
N LYS A 172 -14.80 56.74 3.49
CA LYS A 172 -13.80 55.68 3.31
C LYS A 172 -12.61 56.19 2.53
N ILE A 173 -11.39 55.78 2.95
CA ILE A 173 -10.18 56.08 2.23
C ILE A 173 -10.18 55.25 0.94
N ALA A 174 -9.99 55.95 -0.17
CA ALA A 174 -9.97 55.39 -1.54
C ALA A 174 -8.55 55.28 -2.12
N SER A 175 -7.63 56.10 -1.68
CA SER A 175 -6.20 56.03 -2.09
C SER A 175 -5.30 56.89 -1.19
N ILE A 176 -4.02 56.51 -1.09
CA ILE A 176 -2.95 57.32 -0.44
C ILE A 176 -1.77 57.37 -1.40
N TYR A 177 -1.35 58.59 -1.79
CA TYR A 177 -0.32 58.76 -2.81
C TYR A 177 0.40 60.10 -2.68
N THR A 178 1.60 60.20 -3.33
CA THR A 178 2.28 61.46 -3.63
C THR A 178 1.95 61.89 -5.05
N THR A 179 2.08 60.98 -5.99
CA THR A 179 1.77 61.22 -7.44
C THR A 179 0.85 60.09 -7.89
N LYS A 180 -0.31 60.41 -8.45
CA LYS A 180 -1.24 59.43 -8.95
C LYS A 180 -0.77 58.88 -10.31
N ILE A 181 -0.27 57.64 -10.31
CA ILE A 181 0.17 56.92 -11.51
C ILE A 181 -1.04 56.14 -12.06
N ASN A 182 -1.24 56.23 -13.40
CA ASN A 182 -2.30 55.44 -14.02
C ASN A 182 -1.83 53.97 -14.31
N GLU A 183 -2.75 53.03 -14.45
CA GLU A 183 -2.46 51.62 -14.68
C GLU A 183 -1.53 51.37 -15.89
N ARG A 184 -1.67 52.12 -16.96
CA ARG A 184 -0.80 52.00 -18.16
C ARG A 184 0.65 52.37 -17.84
N GLU A 185 0.83 53.41 -17.05
CA GLU A 185 2.18 53.85 -16.63
C GLU A 185 2.79 52.81 -15.69
N SER A 186 2.02 52.24 -14.78
CA SER A 186 2.46 51.15 -13.90
C SER A 186 2.92 49.94 -14.72
N LEU A 187 2.10 49.45 -15.63
CA LEU A 187 2.46 48.32 -16.52
C LEU A 187 3.68 48.60 -17.37
N ARG A 188 3.83 49.84 -17.86
CA ARG A 188 5.02 50.29 -18.62
C ARG A 188 6.28 50.25 -17.76
N TYR A 189 6.21 50.75 -16.53
CA TYR A 189 7.33 50.71 -15.60
C TYR A 189 7.71 49.28 -15.25
N TRP A 190 6.72 48.47 -14.92
CA TRP A 190 6.93 47.04 -14.64
C TRP A 190 7.67 46.34 -15.76
N TRP A 191 7.18 46.44 -17.00
CA TRP A 191 7.81 45.81 -18.16
C TRP A 191 9.21 46.36 -18.43
N ASN A 192 9.37 47.67 -18.42
CA ASN A 192 10.66 48.29 -18.75
C ASN A 192 11.74 48.01 -17.70
N SER A 193 11.39 47.94 -16.43
CA SER A 193 12.31 47.62 -15.34
C SER A 193 12.65 46.12 -15.23
N MET A 194 11.89 45.26 -15.93
CA MET A 194 12.04 43.83 -15.86
C MET A 194 13.39 43.36 -16.43
N PRO A 195 14.17 42.50 -15.69
CA PRO A 195 15.40 41.91 -16.19
C PRO A 195 15.18 41.03 -17.44
N SER A 196 16.20 40.94 -18.30
CA SER A 196 16.15 40.19 -19.57
C SER A 196 15.63 38.75 -19.41
N PRO A 197 16.12 37.94 -18.45
CA PRO A 197 15.61 36.57 -18.30
C PRO A 197 14.09 36.46 -18.08
N TRP A 198 13.51 37.42 -17.36
CA TRP A 198 12.08 37.51 -17.16
C TRP A 198 11.33 37.99 -18.42
N LYS A 199 11.90 38.95 -19.16
CA LYS A 199 11.36 39.36 -20.47
C LYS A 199 11.37 38.20 -21.46
N ASP A 200 12.44 37.42 -21.48
CA ASP A 200 12.56 36.21 -22.32
C ASP A 200 11.53 35.15 -21.95
N TYR A 201 11.22 35.01 -20.67
CA TYR A 201 10.19 34.09 -20.18
C TYR A 201 8.77 34.56 -20.55
N PHE A 202 8.39 35.77 -20.14
CA PHE A 202 7.04 36.30 -20.38
C PHE A 202 6.82 36.72 -21.85
N GLY A 203 7.87 37.08 -22.54
CA GLY A 203 7.83 37.48 -23.95
C GLY A 203 7.42 36.36 -24.90
N LYS A 204 7.59 35.06 -24.48
CA LYS A 204 7.11 33.89 -25.24
C LYS A 204 5.60 33.91 -25.43
N ASP A 205 4.86 34.46 -24.46
CA ASP A 205 3.40 34.50 -24.45
C ASP A 205 2.85 35.81 -25.05
N LEU A 206 3.73 36.77 -25.32
CA LEU A 206 3.35 38.01 -26.01
C LEU A 206 3.30 37.76 -27.51
N MET A 207 2.12 37.48 -28.04
CA MET A 207 1.91 37.30 -29.48
C MET A 207 1.36 38.57 -30.12
N VAL A 208 2.01 39.03 -31.20
CA VAL A 208 1.50 40.16 -32.03
C VAL A 208 0.54 39.65 -33.11
N ASN A 209 0.78 38.44 -33.59
CA ASN A 209 -0.16 37.65 -34.41
C ASN A 209 -0.14 36.21 -33.87
N ASP A 210 -1.25 35.53 -33.91
CA ASP A 210 -1.48 34.20 -33.31
C ASP A 210 -0.49 33.08 -33.71
N SER A 211 0.53 33.33 -34.45
CA SER A 211 1.43 32.34 -35.03
C SER A 211 2.93 32.49 -34.73
N ILE A 212 3.41 33.56 -34.11
CA ILE A 212 4.86 33.78 -33.91
C ILE A 212 5.14 34.23 -32.47
N PRO A 213 5.80 33.41 -31.64
CA PRO A 213 6.20 33.82 -30.29
C PRO A 213 7.33 34.87 -30.36
N LEU A 214 7.24 35.87 -29.49
CA LEU A 214 8.27 36.90 -29.32
C LEU A 214 9.38 36.41 -28.40
N LYS A 215 10.64 36.67 -28.70
CA LYS A 215 11.74 36.44 -27.77
C LYS A 215 11.68 37.43 -26.61
N SER A 216 11.51 38.71 -26.88
CA SER A 216 11.36 39.76 -25.88
C SER A 216 10.73 40.99 -26.46
N VAL A 217 10.06 41.76 -25.60
CA VAL A 217 9.71 43.15 -25.93
C VAL A 217 10.84 44.05 -25.45
N MET A 218 11.57 44.65 -26.41
CA MET A 218 12.81 45.33 -26.07
C MET A 218 12.60 46.74 -25.50
N GLN A 219 11.54 47.42 -25.95
CA GLN A 219 11.28 48.80 -25.52
C GLN A 219 9.80 49.16 -25.68
N ILE A 220 9.25 49.87 -24.70
CA ILE A 220 7.91 50.44 -24.74
C ILE A 220 8.03 51.96 -24.70
N ASN A 221 7.62 52.60 -25.76
CA ASN A 221 7.51 54.05 -25.88
C ASN A 221 6.09 54.53 -25.66
N GLU A 222 5.81 55.84 -25.85
CA GLU A 222 4.47 56.38 -25.71
C GLU A 222 3.46 55.82 -26.74
N LYS A 223 3.92 55.44 -27.94
CA LYS A 223 3.05 54.93 -29.03
C LYS A 223 3.57 53.66 -29.70
N ASP A 224 4.87 53.47 -29.73
CA ASP A 224 5.53 52.41 -30.48
C ASP A 224 6.34 51.50 -29.54
N PHE A 225 6.59 50.27 -29.96
CA PHE A 225 7.50 49.37 -29.27
C PHE A 225 8.28 48.53 -30.28
N ILE A 226 9.45 48.05 -29.87
CA ILE A 226 10.30 47.15 -30.65
C ILE A 226 10.28 45.81 -29.97
N TYR A 227 10.09 44.76 -30.75
CA TYR A 227 10.21 43.40 -30.28
C TYR A 227 10.94 42.50 -31.28
N ALA A 228 11.50 41.38 -30.81
CA ALA A 228 12.22 40.44 -31.63
C ALA A 228 11.38 39.21 -31.95
N PHE A 229 11.35 38.81 -33.22
CA PHE A 229 10.77 37.58 -33.71
C PHE A 229 11.84 36.50 -33.92
N PRO A 230 11.55 35.23 -33.63
CA PRO A 230 12.46 34.18 -34.04
C PRO A 230 12.44 33.99 -35.57
N VAL A 231 13.62 33.84 -36.16
CA VAL A 231 13.76 33.35 -37.52
C VAL A 231 13.86 31.84 -37.45
N LEU A 232 12.80 31.16 -37.91
CA LEU A 232 12.70 29.71 -37.89
C LEU A 232 13.27 29.13 -39.20
N THR A 233 14.15 28.15 -39.10
CA THR A 233 14.71 27.40 -40.25
C THR A 233 14.58 25.94 -39.99
N GLU A 234 14.16 25.16 -40.98
CA GLU A 234 14.16 23.71 -40.90
C GLU A 234 15.58 23.20 -41.17
N ILE A 235 16.15 22.46 -40.18
CA ILE A 235 17.42 21.77 -40.28
C ILE A 235 17.16 20.31 -39.87
N ASP A 236 17.47 19.40 -40.80
CA ASP A 236 17.27 17.93 -40.59
C ASP A 236 15.83 17.50 -40.18
N GLY A 237 14.81 18.25 -40.63
CA GLY A 237 13.40 17.99 -40.31
C GLY A 237 12.92 18.56 -39.00
N GLU A 238 13.75 19.30 -38.27
CA GLU A 238 13.37 20.00 -37.04
C GLU A 238 13.35 21.52 -37.28
N THR A 239 12.33 22.20 -36.75
CA THR A 239 12.21 23.64 -36.82
C THR A 239 13.07 24.29 -35.72
N VAL A 240 14.19 24.92 -36.10
CA VAL A 240 15.16 25.51 -35.18
C VAL A 240 15.17 27.02 -35.29
N VAL A 241 15.30 27.74 -34.18
CA VAL A 241 15.50 29.19 -34.17
C VAL A 241 16.96 29.52 -34.55
N THR A 242 17.18 30.03 -35.72
CA THR A 242 18.54 30.35 -36.22
C THR A 242 18.94 31.79 -36.02
N ASP A 243 18.02 32.72 -35.94
CA ASP A 243 18.26 34.13 -35.73
C ASP A 243 17.04 34.84 -35.14
N TRP A 244 17.18 36.13 -34.81
CA TRP A 244 16.12 36.97 -34.28
C TRP A 244 16.03 38.25 -35.07
N LYS A 245 14.85 38.57 -35.60
CA LYS A 245 14.60 39.80 -36.37
C LYS A 245 13.80 40.79 -35.52
N GLU A 246 14.39 41.97 -35.31
CA GLU A 246 13.71 43.07 -34.64
C GLU A 246 12.69 43.73 -35.56
N SER A 247 11.57 44.10 -35.02
CA SER A 247 10.50 44.81 -35.73
C SER A 247 9.90 45.92 -34.88
N LEU A 248 9.74 47.09 -35.47
CA LEU A 248 9.04 48.23 -34.88
C LEU A 248 7.55 48.16 -35.19
N VAL A 249 6.71 48.10 -34.14
CA VAL A 249 5.26 48.12 -34.28
C VAL A 249 4.72 49.51 -33.94
N LYS A 250 4.24 50.19 -34.94
CA LYS A 250 3.66 51.54 -34.80
C LYS A 250 2.21 51.45 -34.32
N ASN A 251 1.84 52.31 -33.34
CA ASN A 251 0.50 52.37 -32.75
C ASN A 251 -0.01 51.03 -32.13
N GLY A 252 0.88 50.05 -31.89
CA GLY A 252 0.53 48.75 -31.26
C GLY A 252 0.36 48.80 -29.74
N LEU A 253 0.50 49.98 -29.14
CA LEU A 253 0.56 50.18 -27.70
C LEU A 253 -0.68 49.70 -26.97
N ASP A 254 -1.88 49.91 -27.49
CA ASP A 254 -3.12 49.46 -26.84
C ASP A 254 -3.23 47.91 -26.79
N THR A 255 -2.77 47.24 -27.83
CA THR A 255 -2.70 45.77 -27.85
C THR A 255 -1.68 45.26 -26.84
N LEU A 256 -0.49 45.88 -26.82
CA LEU A 256 0.54 45.50 -25.85
C LEU A 256 0.10 45.72 -24.40
N TYR A 257 -0.57 46.85 -24.09
CA TYR A 257 -1.10 47.10 -22.76
C TYR A 257 -2.15 46.04 -22.33
N LYS A 258 -3.01 45.60 -23.26
CA LYS A 258 -3.94 44.50 -22.99
C LYS A 258 -3.20 43.21 -22.68
N GLN A 259 -2.16 42.90 -23.44
CA GLN A 259 -1.33 41.70 -23.19
C GLN A 259 -0.57 41.80 -21.87
N LEU A 260 0.07 42.96 -21.58
CA LEU A 260 0.72 43.17 -20.27
C LEU A 260 -0.27 43.06 -19.09
N LYS A 261 -1.49 43.60 -19.29
CA LYS A 261 -2.56 43.43 -18.29
C LYS A 261 -2.91 41.94 -18.09
N THR A 262 -3.02 41.19 -19.18
CA THR A 262 -3.26 39.74 -19.10
C THR A 262 -2.10 39.02 -18.39
N LEU A 263 -0.86 39.38 -18.70
CA LEU A 263 0.33 38.84 -18.02
C LEU A 263 0.33 39.15 -16.52
N SER A 264 -0.06 40.37 -16.11
CA SER A 264 -0.14 40.75 -14.69
C SER A 264 -1.18 39.91 -13.89
N LEU A 265 -2.07 39.20 -14.58
CA LEU A 265 -3.07 38.29 -14.03
C LEU A 265 -2.65 36.81 -14.13
N THR A 266 -1.40 36.54 -14.50
CA THR A 266 -0.88 35.17 -14.60
C THR A 266 -0.95 34.48 -13.27
N GLN A 267 -1.55 33.26 -13.29
CA GLN A 267 -1.72 32.45 -12.09
C GLN A 267 -0.61 31.45 -11.87
N ASN A 268 0.04 30.99 -12.93
CA ASN A 268 1.05 29.94 -12.88
C ASN A 268 2.34 30.43 -13.54
N VAL A 269 3.42 30.40 -12.79
CA VAL A 269 4.77 30.74 -13.27
C VAL A 269 5.70 29.58 -12.98
N ASP A 270 6.29 29.01 -14.02
CA ASP A 270 7.30 27.96 -13.91
C ASP A 270 8.56 28.40 -14.65
N VAL A 271 9.58 28.77 -13.89
CA VAL A 271 10.91 29.17 -14.37
C VAL A 271 11.99 28.21 -13.89
N SER A 272 11.58 26.98 -13.56
CA SER A 272 12.50 25.97 -13.03
C SER A 272 13.70 25.74 -13.98
N GLY A 273 14.87 25.59 -13.40
CA GLY A 273 16.13 25.36 -14.11
C GLY A 273 16.71 26.59 -14.83
N ILE A 274 16.01 27.74 -14.86
CA ILE A 274 16.53 28.95 -15.49
C ILE A 274 17.47 29.67 -14.51
N ARG A 275 18.74 29.28 -14.49
CA ARG A 275 19.76 29.81 -13.56
C ARG A 275 20.07 31.29 -13.73
N THR A 276 19.68 31.91 -14.86
CA THR A 276 19.84 33.34 -15.08
C THR A 276 18.83 34.19 -14.32
N ILE A 277 17.78 33.57 -13.76
CA ILE A 277 16.83 34.26 -12.88
C ILE A 277 17.44 34.33 -11.48
N THR A 278 17.65 35.56 -11.00
CA THR A 278 18.27 35.86 -9.69
C THR A 278 17.41 36.75 -8.80
N THR A 279 16.35 37.37 -9.35
CA THR A 279 15.44 38.23 -8.60
C THR A 279 13.98 37.94 -8.91
N LEU A 280 13.12 38.18 -7.93
CA LEU A 280 11.67 37.99 -8.00
C LEU A 280 10.89 39.32 -8.15
N GLU A 281 11.56 40.46 -8.28
CA GLU A 281 10.90 41.74 -8.41
C GLU A 281 9.81 41.76 -9.50
N PRO A 282 9.98 41.13 -10.67
CA PRO A 282 8.94 41.13 -11.72
C PRO A 282 7.65 40.41 -11.31
N ILE A 283 7.70 39.43 -10.46
CA ILE A 283 6.49 38.66 -10.06
C ILE A 283 5.74 39.31 -8.89
N ALA A 284 6.30 40.32 -8.23
CA ALA A 284 5.61 41.09 -7.19
C ALA A 284 4.33 41.78 -7.69
N GLU A 285 4.23 42.04 -8.99
CA GLU A 285 3.07 42.67 -9.64
C GLU A 285 2.01 41.66 -10.12
N LEU A 286 2.23 40.34 -9.97
CA LEU A 286 1.30 39.29 -10.39
C LEU A 286 0.21 39.03 -9.33
N SER A 287 -0.85 39.86 -9.36
CA SER A 287 -1.90 39.85 -8.34
C SER A 287 -2.71 38.57 -8.23
N GLU A 288 -2.67 37.69 -9.25
CA GLU A 288 -3.42 36.43 -9.31
C GLU A 288 -2.52 35.20 -9.16
N LEU A 289 -1.23 35.37 -8.84
CA LEU A 289 -0.26 34.30 -8.74
C LEU A 289 -0.67 33.24 -7.71
N SER A 290 -0.86 32.01 -8.16
CA SER A 290 -1.29 30.87 -7.36
C SER A 290 -0.25 29.75 -7.31
N VAL A 291 0.51 29.56 -8.38
CA VAL A 291 1.55 28.53 -8.48
C VAL A 291 2.84 29.18 -8.93
N LEU A 292 3.92 29.00 -8.19
CA LEU A 292 5.25 29.47 -8.50
C LEU A 292 6.28 28.37 -8.35
N ASN A 293 6.96 28.03 -9.45
CA ASN A 293 8.06 27.09 -9.46
C ASN A 293 9.36 27.80 -9.83
N LEU A 294 10.27 27.90 -8.86
CA LEU A 294 11.59 28.53 -8.96
C LEU A 294 12.73 27.51 -8.84
N SER A 295 12.40 26.20 -8.80
CA SER A 295 13.39 25.15 -8.55
C SER A 295 14.59 25.27 -9.50
N GLY A 296 15.80 25.18 -8.95
CA GLY A 296 17.05 25.23 -9.72
C GLY A 296 17.41 26.61 -10.30
N THR A 297 16.75 27.69 -9.83
CA THR A 297 17.13 29.09 -10.16
C THR A 297 18.19 29.59 -9.16
N ASN A 298 18.78 30.76 -9.44
CA ASN A 298 19.73 31.42 -8.55
C ASN A 298 19.07 32.48 -7.63
N VAL A 299 17.79 32.35 -7.38
CA VAL A 299 17.05 33.24 -6.44
C VAL A 299 17.53 33.02 -5.03
N ASP A 300 17.75 34.10 -4.28
CA ASP A 300 18.20 34.11 -2.87
C ASP A 300 17.33 35.00 -1.95
N ASP A 301 16.36 35.75 -2.52
CA ASP A 301 15.47 36.63 -1.74
C ASP A 301 14.01 36.44 -2.13
N LEU A 302 13.15 36.16 -1.10
CA LEU A 302 11.71 36.02 -1.25
C LEU A 302 10.91 37.28 -0.91
N ILE A 303 11.57 38.40 -0.59
CA ILE A 303 10.89 39.64 -0.21
C ILE A 303 9.84 40.07 -1.24
N PRO A 304 10.05 39.94 -2.56
CA PRO A 304 9.01 40.28 -3.53
C PRO A 304 7.70 39.45 -3.40
N LEU A 305 7.75 38.27 -2.78
CA LEU A 305 6.55 37.41 -2.54
C LEU A 305 5.76 37.75 -1.29
N ARG A 306 6.26 38.66 -0.43
CA ARG A 306 5.66 38.94 0.88
C ARG A 306 4.17 39.31 0.88
N ASN A 307 3.64 39.64 -0.27
CA ASN A 307 2.25 40.02 -0.50
C ASN A 307 1.51 39.12 -1.49
N ALA A 308 2.03 37.93 -1.78
CA ALA A 308 1.45 36.97 -2.72
C ALA A 308 0.23 36.23 -2.13
N ASN A 309 -0.81 36.99 -1.76
CA ASN A 309 -1.96 36.52 -0.96
C ASN A 309 -2.80 35.38 -1.60
N LYS A 310 -2.53 35.01 -2.86
CA LYS A 310 -3.22 33.93 -3.57
C LYS A 310 -2.31 32.73 -3.85
N LEU A 311 -1.05 32.81 -3.42
CA LEU A 311 -0.07 31.77 -3.65
C LEU A 311 -0.43 30.50 -2.86
N LYS A 312 -0.61 29.39 -3.58
CA LYS A 312 -0.95 28.07 -3.01
C LYS A 312 0.19 27.08 -3.10
N VAL A 313 0.97 27.15 -4.19
CA VAL A 313 2.07 26.23 -4.43
C VAL A 313 3.33 27.06 -4.66
N LEU A 314 4.35 26.80 -3.82
CA LEU A 314 5.66 27.45 -3.93
C LEU A 314 6.75 26.38 -3.93
N LYS A 315 7.49 26.30 -5.04
CA LYS A 315 8.63 25.39 -5.21
C LYS A 315 9.93 26.18 -5.32
N LEU A 316 10.83 25.94 -4.37
CA LEU A 316 12.10 26.61 -4.18
C LEU A 316 13.29 25.63 -4.18
N ALA A 317 13.06 24.36 -4.58
CA ALA A 317 14.11 23.37 -4.52
C ALA A 317 15.36 23.78 -5.30
N GLU A 318 16.54 23.47 -4.77
CA GLU A 318 17.84 23.79 -5.40
C GLU A 318 18.07 25.31 -5.67
N THR A 319 17.43 26.18 -4.89
CA THR A 319 17.69 27.63 -4.90
C THR A 319 18.67 28.02 -3.78
N ARG A 320 19.06 29.30 -3.71
CA ARG A 320 19.92 29.84 -2.67
C ARG A 320 19.14 30.43 -1.48
N ILE A 321 17.86 30.10 -1.37
CA ILE A 321 17.00 30.58 -0.30
C ILE A 321 17.45 29.95 1.04
N TYR A 322 17.53 30.78 2.07
CA TYR A 322 17.79 30.39 3.46
C TYR A 322 16.77 30.98 4.43
N ASP A 323 16.13 32.11 4.07
CA ASP A 323 15.13 32.82 4.91
C ASP A 323 13.74 32.73 4.30
N LEU A 324 12.80 32.17 5.05
CA LEU A 324 11.39 32.04 4.67
C LEU A 324 10.51 33.13 5.32
N SER A 325 11.09 34.04 6.13
CA SER A 325 10.33 35.06 6.85
C SER A 325 9.46 35.98 5.97
N PRO A 326 9.81 36.23 4.67
CA PRO A 326 8.95 37.00 3.79
C PRO A 326 7.57 36.39 3.55
N LEU A 327 7.43 35.07 3.74
CA LEU A 327 6.14 34.34 3.53
C LEU A 327 5.22 34.40 4.75
N LYS A 328 5.58 35.12 5.82
CA LYS A 328 4.88 35.13 7.13
C LYS A 328 3.36 35.36 7.05
N TYR A 329 2.90 36.10 6.04
CA TYR A 329 1.51 36.45 5.88
C TYR A 329 0.84 35.81 4.64
N ASP A 330 1.50 34.87 3.97
CA ASP A 330 0.95 34.14 2.83
C ASP A 330 0.13 32.93 3.26
N LEU A 331 -0.93 33.20 4.00
CA LEU A 331 -1.78 32.19 4.68
C LEU A 331 -2.51 31.24 3.73
N THR A 332 -2.30 31.35 2.44
CA THR A 332 -2.93 30.53 1.40
C THR A 332 -2.06 29.37 0.92
N ILE A 333 -0.78 29.36 1.30
CA ILE A 333 0.16 28.31 0.85
C ILE A 333 -0.26 26.95 1.39
N GLN A 334 -0.42 26.00 0.47
CA GLN A 334 -0.79 24.59 0.72
C GLN A 334 0.38 23.65 0.42
N GLU A 335 1.23 23.99 -0.57
CA GLU A 335 2.41 23.20 -0.92
C GLU A 335 3.65 24.08 -0.88
N LEU A 336 4.63 23.67 -0.06
CA LEU A 336 5.92 24.33 0.07
C LEU A 336 7.05 23.31 -0.12
N ASP A 337 7.88 23.55 -1.14
CA ASP A 337 9.07 22.74 -1.41
C ASP A 337 10.32 23.61 -1.29
N VAL A 338 11.15 23.33 -0.29
CA VAL A 338 12.43 23.99 -0.02
C VAL A 338 13.60 22.99 -0.06
N ALA A 339 13.42 21.87 -0.76
CA ALA A 339 14.45 20.84 -0.83
C ALA A 339 15.77 21.38 -1.38
N HIS A 340 16.89 20.85 -0.89
CA HIS A 340 18.24 21.24 -1.33
C HIS A 340 18.51 22.75 -1.21
N THR A 341 17.99 23.39 -0.15
CA THR A 341 18.28 24.80 0.18
C THR A 341 19.01 24.91 1.52
N ASP A 342 19.45 26.11 1.85
CA ASP A 342 20.13 26.40 3.11
C ASP A 342 19.16 26.74 4.26
N VAL A 343 17.86 26.50 4.08
CA VAL A 343 16.83 26.72 5.10
C VAL A 343 17.13 25.88 6.34
N ASP A 344 17.12 26.52 7.52
CA ASP A 344 17.32 25.89 8.82
C ASP A 344 16.19 26.17 9.82
N ASP A 345 15.42 27.24 9.62
CA ASP A 345 14.28 27.65 10.44
C ASP A 345 12.95 27.50 9.70
N LEU A 346 12.03 26.78 10.34
CA LEU A 346 10.64 26.62 9.90
C LEU A 346 9.66 27.46 10.75
N GLY A 347 10.14 28.43 11.55
CA GLY A 347 9.32 29.23 12.45
C GLY A 347 8.07 29.83 11.81
N ILE A 348 8.15 30.13 10.52
CA ILE A 348 7.05 30.63 9.69
C ILE A 348 5.82 29.68 9.65
N LEU A 349 6.02 28.38 9.76
CA LEU A 349 4.92 27.41 9.74
C LEU A 349 3.96 27.53 10.94
N GLN A 350 4.33 28.29 11.96
CA GLN A 350 3.41 28.64 13.04
C GLN A 350 2.22 29.47 12.53
N THR A 351 2.40 30.22 11.45
CA THR A 351 1.36 31.03 10.79
C THR A 351 0.77 30.38 9.56
N LEU A 352 1.56 29.60 8.81
CA LEU A 352 1.13 28.91 7.58
C LEU A 352 0.42 27.59 7.87
N ASN A 353 -0.72 27.65 8.56
CA ASN A 353 -1.45 26.48 9.05
C ASN A 353 -2.22 25.70 7.97
N LYS A 354 -2.25 26.17 6.71
CA LYS A 354 -2.92 25.50 5.58
C LYS A 354 -1.98 24.59 4.79
N ILE A 355 -0.74 24.44 5.19
CA ILE A 355 0.21 23.55 4.52
C ILE A 355 -0.31 22.11 4.54
N GLU A 356 -0.45 21.52 3.34
CA GLU A 356 -0.85 20.13 3.10
C GLU A 356 0.34 19.29 2.65
N LYS A 357 1.30 19.90 1.94
CA LYS A 357 2.52 19.24 1.48
C LYS A 357 3.74 20.09 1.81
N LEU A 358 4.70 19.47 2.48
CA LEU A 358 5.94 20.10 2.89
C LEU A 358 7.13 19.22 2.48
N ASN A 359 8.06 19.78 1.71
CA ASN A 359 9.32 19.14 1.37
C ASN A 359 10.48 19.99 1.91
N ILE A 360 11.22 19.42 2.86
CA ILE A 360 12.40 20.00 3.49
C ILE A 360 13.63 19.09 3.31
N SER A 361 13.64 18.28 2.24
CA SER A 361 14.72 17.33 1.99
C SER A 361 16.05 18.06 1.80
N ASN A 362 17.12 17.47 2.35
CA ASN A 362 18.49 17.98 2.22
C ASN A 362 18.63 19.46 2.63
N THR A 363 17.88 19.87 3.66
CA THR A 363 17.99 21.20 4.29
C THR A 363 18.77 21.12 5.61
N ARG A 364 19.01 22.28 6.24
CA ARG A 364 19.67 22.38 7.56
C ARG A 364 18.69 22.30 8.72
N VAL A 365 17.42 22.00 8.48
CA VAL A 365 16.37 21.91 9.49
C VAL A 365 16.72 20.83 10.53
N THR A 366 16.68 21.19 11.81
CA THR A 366 16.93 20.31 12.95
C THR A 366 15.69 20.07 13.80
N LYS A 367 14.68 20.93 13.73
CA LYS A 367 13.51 20.93 14.62
C LYS A 367 12.22 21.01 13.81
N LEU A 368 11.28 20.12 14.11
CA LEU A 368 9.94 20.09 13.50
C LEU A 368 8.86 20.76 14.38
N LYS A 369 9.23 21.41 15.49
CA LYS A 369 8.26 22.05 16.40
C LYS A 369 7.28 22.98 15.66
N PRO A 370 7.70 23.82 14.71
CA PRO A 370 6.77 24.70 13.99
C PRO A 370 5.73 23.96 13.14
N VAL A 371 6.02 22.71 12.73
CA VAL A 371 5.12 21.91 11.88
C VAL A 371 3.87 21.41 12.64
N GLU A 372 3.91 21.37 13.98
CA GLU A 372 2.80 20.83 14.79
C GLU A 372 1.45 21.55 14.61
N ASN A 373 1.48 22.78 14.07
CA ASN A 373 0.28 23.58 13.80
C ASN A 373 -0.32 23.33 12.40
N CYS A 374 0.40 22.62 11.54
CA CYS A 374 -0.06 22.28 10.18
C CYS A 374 -0.97 21.05 10.22
N LEU A 375 -2.12 21.13 10.87
CA LEU A 375 -3.04 19.99 11.08
C LEU A 375 -3.59 19.38 9.77
N GLY A 376 -3.54 20.13 8.66
CA GLY A 376 -3.90 19.67 7.33
C GLY A 376 -2.79 18.92 6.58
N LEU A 377 -1.61 18.76 7.20
CA LEU A 377 -0.46 18.16 6.53
C LEU A 377 -0.71 16.68 6.18
N THR A 378 -0.59 16.38 4.89
CA THR A 378 -0.77 15.03 4.33
C THR A 378 0.54 14.40 3.87
N HIS A 379 1.49 15.23 3.40
CA HIS A 379 2.78 14.77 2.89
C HIS A 379 3.92 15.56 3.53
N LEU A 380 4.83 14.86 4.19
CA LEU A 380 6.07 15.43 4.71
C LEU A 380 7.27 14.67 4.14
N ILE A 381 8.13 15.39 3.44
CA ILE A 381 9.40 14.86 2.93
C ILE A 381 10.53 15.61 3.63
N ALA A 382 11.30 14.90 4.45
CA ALA A 382 12.40 15.43 5.25
C ALA A 382 13.69 14.61 5.06
N ASP A 383 13.80 13.91 3.92
CA ASP A 383 14.97 13.08 3.57
C ASP A 383 16.27 13.90 3.63
N GLY A 384 17.28 13.37 4.30
CA GLY A 384 18.59 14.03 4.40
C GLY A 384 18.63 15.32 5.23
N SER A 385 17.53 15.72 5.86
CA SER A 385 17.52 16.83 6.82
C SER A 385 18.26 16.49 8.12
N LYS A 386 18.49 17.49 8.99
CA LYS A 386 19.25 17.29 10.24
C LYS A 386 18.36 16.94 11.43
N ILE A 387 17.13 16.49 11.20
CA ILE A 387 16.20 16.11 12.26
C ILE A 387 16.67 14.83 12.97
N ASN A 388 16.41 14.77 14.27
CA ASN A 388 16.65 13.60 15.10
C ASN A 388 15.46 13.26 16.02
N GLN A 389 14.44 14.09 16.04
CA GLN A 389 13.24 13.96 16.86
C GLN A 389 12.00 14.30 16.03
N ILE A 390 10.93 13.54 16.22
CA ILE A 390 9.67 13.66 15.48
C ILE A 390 8.43 13.80 16.37
N GLN A 391 8.60 14.20 17.65
CA GLN A 391 7.49 14.37 18.59
C GLN A 391 6.40 15.30 18.08
N SER A 392 6.78 16.34 17.34
CA SER A 392 5.87 17.31 16.76
C SER A 392 4.90 16.74 15.73
N LEU A 393 5.20 15.56 15.17
CA LEU A 393 4.35 14.90 14.18
C LEU A 393 3.17 14.15 14.81
N GLY A 394 3.23 13.84 16.11
CA GLY A 394 2.24 12.99 16.79
C GLY A 394 0.80 13.50 16.77
N LYS A 395 0.58 14.79 16.46
CA LYS A 395 -0.75 15.41 16.34
C LYS A 395 -1.28 15.50 14.90
N LEU A 396 -0.45 15.17 13.93
CA LEU A 396 -0.73 15.38 12.51
C LEU A 396 -1.41 14.13 11.90
N GLU A 397 -2.60 13.80 12.37
CA GLU A 397 -3.33 12.56 12.05
C GLU A 397 -3.66 12.38 10.56
N ASN A 398 -3.58 13.46 9.77
CA ASN A 398 -3.86 13.45 8.34
C ASN A 398 -2.67 13.03 7.46
N ILE A 399 -1.48 12.79 8.05
CA ILE A 399 -0.31 12.39 7.27
C ILE A 399 -0.55 11.04 6.58
N VAL A 400 -0.44 11.06 5.26
CA VAL A 400 -0.56 9.90 4.36
C VAL A 400 0.82 9.39 3.92
N ALA A 401 1.76 10.31 3.68
CA ALA A 401 3.12 9.98 3.28
C ALA A 401 4.14 10.72 4.15
N LEU A 402 5.06 9.97 4.73
CA LEU A 402 6.15 10.49 5.57
C LEU A 402 7.49 9.93 5.08
N ASP A 403 8.40 10.81 4.69
CA ASP A 403 9.78 10.46 4.37
C ASP A 403 10.72 11.17 5.34
N ILE A 404 11.38 10.41 6.21
CA ILE A 404 12.42 10.84 7.15
C ILE A 404 13.72 10.07 6.93
N SER A 405 13.91 9.57 5.71
CA SER A 405 15.11 8.83 5.32
C SER A 405 16.38 9.68 5.50
N ASN A 406 17.53 9.04 5.60
CA ASN A 406 18.84 9.73 5.73
C ASN A 406 18.89 10.73 6.90
N THR A 407 18.17 10.47 7.99
CA THR A 407 18.14 11.32 9.20
C THR A 407 18.67 10.57 10.42
N SER A 408 18.84 11.29 11.55
CA SER A 408 19.27 10.69 12.81
C SER A 408 18.10 10.25 13.70
N VAL A 409 16.89 10.10 13.15
CA VAL A 409 15.72 9.62 13.89
C VAL A 409 15.93 8.17 14.33
N LYS A 410 15.60 7.90 15.61
CA LYS A 410 15.74 6.58 16.22
C LYS A 410 14.42 6.03 16.74
N ASP A 411 13.54 6.88 17.19
CA ASP A 411 12.29 6.53 17.87
C ASP A 411 11.08 6.91 17.01
N LEU A 412 10.26 5.93 16.67
CA LEU A 412 9.00 6.10 15.92
C LEU A 412 7.78 6.23 16.84
N THR A 413 7.91 6.06 18.15
CA THR A 413 6.78 6.13 19.08
C THR A 413 5.91 7.37 18.90
N PRO A 414 6.48 8.57 18.64
CA PRO A 414 5.67 9.77 18.45
C PRO A 414 4.64 9.69 17.32
N ILE A 415 4.87 8.85 16.31
CA ILE A 415 3.97 8.72 15.14
C ILE A 415 2.98 7.56 15.27
N SER A 416 2.95 6.81 16.38
CA SER A 416 2.09 5.63 16.55
C SER A 416 0.58 5.89 16.32
N ASN A 417 0.13 7.13 16.44
CA ASN A 417 -1.26 7.53 16.24
C ASN A 417 -1.59 7.95 14.79
N LEU A 418 -0.62 7.96 13.87
CA LEU A 418 -0.85 8.38 12.49
C LEU A 418 -1.56 7.28 11.68
N LYS A 419 -2.83 7.04 11.98
CA LYS A 419 -3.63 5.95 11.38
C LYS A 419 -3.89 6.14 9.87
N SER A 420 -3.73 7.35 9.33
CA SER A 420 -3.90 7.64 7.90
C SER A 420 -2.66 7.30 7.07
N LEU A 421 -1.53 6.95 7.71
CA LEU A 421 -0.25 6.75 7.04
C LEU A 421 -0.31 5.56 6.09
N GLN A 422 0.05 5.79 4.82
CA GLN A 422 0.09 4.78 3.75
C GLN A 422 1.51 4.48 3.27
N SER A 423 2.38 5.49 3.27
CA SER A 423 3.79 5.33 2.86
C SER A 423 4.71 5.91 3.93
N LEU A 424 5.61 5.07 4.44
CA LEU A 424 6.63 5.45 5.41
C LEU A 424 8.02 5.14 4.88
N LYS A 425 8.87 6.16 4.79
CA LYS A 425 10.27 6.01 4.42
C LYS A 425 11.16 6.41 5.59
N ILE A 426 11.91 5.42 6.08
CA ILE A 426 12.86 5.53 7.21
C ILE A 426 14.23 4.93 6.86
N SER A 427 14.54 4.80 5.57
CA SER A 427 15.80 4.23 5.13
C SER A 427 16.99 5.07 5.63
N LYS A 428 18.10 4.40 5.98
CA LYS A 428 19.31 5.06 6.50
C LYS A 428 19.04 5.92 7.74
N THR A 429 18.16 5.44 8.64
CA THR A 429 17.93 6.04 9.96
C THR A 429 18.50 5.15 11.06
N LEU A 430 18.41 5.62 12.33
CA LEU A 430 18.83 4.85 13.50
C LEU A 430 17.69 3.98 14.09
N VAL A 431 16.58 3.87 13.40
CA VAL A 431 15.43 3.04 13.80
C VAL A 431 15.84 1.57 13.87
N ASN A 432 15.42 0.88 14.93
CA ASN A 432 15.77 -0.52 15.18
C ASN A 432 14.57 -1.43 15.51
N ASN A 433 13.36 -0.88 15.64
CA ASN A 433 12.14 -1.64 15.83
C ASN A 433 10.94 -0.94 15.20
N LEU A 434 9.88 -1.69 14.94
CA LEU A 434 8.66 -1.25 14.25
C LEU A 434 7.41 -1.27 15.14
N GLU A 435 7.55 -1.41 16.47
CA GLU A 435 6.41 -1.51 17.39
C GLU A 435 5.43 -0.32 17.26
N ALA A 436 5.95 0.87 17.00
CA ALA A 436 5.12 2.05 16.79
C ALA A 436 4.17 1.95 15.59
N LEU A 437 4.44 1.03 14.66
CA LEU A 437 3.64 0.84 13.44
C LEU A 437 2.51 -0.18 13.63
N ARG A 438 2.50 -0.95 14.73
CA ARG A 438 1.58 -2.10 14.96
C ARG A 438 0.12 -1.81 14.63
N GLU A 439 -0.35 -0.61 14.94
CA GLU A 439 -1.75 -0.19 14.76
C GLU A 439 -2.01 0.63 13.47
N MET A 440 -1.02 0.71 12.57
CA MET A 440 -1.13 1.50 11.32
C MET A 440 -1.67 0.65 10.16
N GLU A 441 -2.91 0.19 10.26
CA GLU A 441 -3.53 -0.73 9.30
C GLU A 441 -3.64 -0.20 7.85
N ASN A 442 -3.48 1.10 7.64
CA ASN A 442 -3.52 1.72 6.32
C ASN A 442 -2.16 1.74 5.60
N LEU A 443 -1.08 1.30 6.27
CA LEU A 443 0.26 1.29 5.70
C LEU A 443 0.30 0.34 4.48
N LYS A 444 0.77 0.87 3.34
CA LYS A 444 0.90 0.16 2.06
C LYS A 444 2.35 -0.13 1.70
N GLU A 445 3.23 0.81 2.03
CA GLU A 445 4.65 0.72 1.69
C GLU A 445 5.52 1.15 2.86
N LEU A 446 6.53 0.35 3.16
CA LEU A 446 7.55 0.66 4.15
C LEU A 446 8.94 0.60 3.50
N TYR A 447 9.69 1.69 3.57
CA TYR A 447 11.09 1.76 3.13
C TYR A 447 11.98 1.88 4.36
N CYS A 448 12.68 0.81 4.71
CA CYS A 448 13.51 0.72 5.90
C CYS A 448 14.92 0.14 5.62
N SER A 449 15.39 0.29 4.37
CA SER A 449 16.72 -0.16 3.97
C SER A 449 17.83 0.58 4.75
N ASN A 450 18.94 -0.10 5.00
CA ASN A 450 20.08 0.45 5.74
C ASN A 450 19.69 0.91 7.17
N THR A 451 18.88 0.14 7.86
CA THR A 451 18.49 0.35 9.26
C THR A 451 18.96 -0.80 10.16
N ASN A 452 18.69 -0.72 11.45
CA ASN A 452 19.00 -1.79 12.40
C ASN A 452 17.77 -2.67 12.74
N ILE A 453 16.72 -2.63 11.93
CA ILE A 453 15.50 -3.42 12.11
C ILE A 453 15.81 -4.90 11.93
N ARG A 454 15.27 -5.74 12.83
CA ARG A 454 15.49 -7.19 12.88
C ARG A 454 14.20 -8.00 12.86
N ASP A 455 13.06 -7.35 13.02
CA ASP A 455 11.79 -8.01 13.26
C ASP A 455 10.67 -7.30 12.51
N LEU A 456 9.95 -8.05 11.70
CA LEU A 456 8.77 -7.61 10.96
C LEU A 456 7.47 -8.00 11.67
N SER A 457 7.51 -8.71 12.80
CA SER A 457 6.33 -9.21 13.52
C SER A 457 5.31 -8.13 13.89
N PRO A 458 5.69 -6.86 14.19
CA PRO A 458 4.72 -5.80 14.39
C PRO A 458 3.81 -5.53 13.20
N LEU A 459 4.21 -5.95 11.98
CA LEU A 459 3.49 -5.72 10.74
C LEU A 459 2.61 -6.90 10.30
N LYS A 460 2.57 -8.02 11.05
CA LYS A 460 1.83 -9.23 10.66
C LYS A 460 0.32 -9.03 10.43
N SER A 461 -0.30 -8.02 11.07
CA SER A 461 -1.71 -7.69 10.91
C SER A 461 -2.03 -6.75 9.73
N HIS A 462 -1.02 -6.23 9.04
CA HIS A 462 -1.17 -5.19 8.03
C HIS A 462 -1.60 -5.73 6.67
N ARG A 463 -2.88 -5.99 6.49
CA ARG A 463 -3.43 -6.59 5.26
C ARG A 463 -3.34 -5.69 4.01
N ARG A 464 -3.07 -4.39 4.19
CA ARG A 464 -2.90 -3.42 3.09
C ARG A 464 -1.44 -3.21 2.70
N LEU A 465 -0.53 -3.75 3.48
CA LEU A 465 0.91 -3.61 3.23
C LEU A 465 1.28 -4.45 2.00
N SER A 466 1.72 -3.79 0.94
CA SER A 466 2.07 -4.42 -0.33
C SER A 466 3.57 -4.60 -0.51
N LYS A 467 4.38 -3.68 0.05
CA LYS A 467 5.84 -3.70 -0.13
C LYS A 467 6.59 -3.29 1.13
N ILE A 468 7.66 -4.01 1.43
CA ILE A 468 8.65 -3.66 2.44
C ILE A 468 10.03 -3.66 1.78
N TYR A 469 10.72 -2.52 1.76
CA TYR A 469 12.11 -2.40 1.30
C TYR A 469 13.03 -2.40 2.52
N CYS A 470 13.77 -3.47 2.72
CA CYS A 470 14.62 -3.67 3.90
C CYS A 470 16.05 -4.15 3.59
N ASP A 471 16.59 -3.76 2.41
CA ASP A 471 17.98 -4.02 2.06
C ASP A 471 18.96 -3.51 3.11
N ASN A 472 20.02 -4.26 3.35
CA ASN A 472 21.04 -3.90 4.35
C ASN A 472 20.45 -3.59 5.74
N SER A 473 19.28 -4.12 6.07
CA SER A 473 18.75 -4.18 7.42
C SER A 473 19.35 -5.40 8.15
N ARG A 474 18.79 -5.77 9.29
CA ARG A 474 19.13 -7.01 9.98
C ARG A 474 18.05 -8.09 9.80
N ILE A 475 17.19 -7.93 8.83
CA ILE A 475 16.23 -8.96 8.41
C ILE A 475 16.99 -9.96 7.53
N ASP A 476 16.99 -11.21 7.94
CA ASP A 476 17.58 -12.31 7.17
C ASP A 476 16.53 -13.01 6.27
N VAL A 477 17.01 -13.93 5.45
CA VAL A 477 16.18 -14.66 4.49
C VAL A 477 15.07 -15.47 5.16
N ASN A 478 15.34 -16.05 6.36
CA ASN A 478 14.36 -16.85 7.06
C ASN A 478 13.23 -15.98 7.61
N GLN A 479 13.57 -14.84 8.22
CA GLN A 479 12.61 -13.86 8.72
C GLN A 479 11.76 -13.26 7.59
N ALA A 480 12.36 -12.93 6.46
CA ALA A 480 11.64 -12.43 5.29
C ALA A 480 10.69 -13.49 4.72
N SER A 481 11.15 -14.74 4.59
CA SER A 481 10.33 -15.85 4.09
C SER A 481 9.17 -16.19 5.05
N GLU A 482 9.44 -16.24 6.36
CA GLU A 482 8.40 -16.48 7.37
C GLU A 482 7.32 -15.38 7.32
N PHE A 483 7.75 -14.11 7.24
CA PHE A 483 6.81 -13.00 7.11
C PHE A 483 5.99 -13.10 5.82
N SER A 484 6.61 -13.39 4.67
CA SER A 484 5.93 -13.53 3.38
C SER A 484 4.94 -14.69 3.37
N LYS A 485 5.24 -15.79 4.08
CA LYS A 485 4.32 -16.93 4.23
C LYS A 485 3.03 -16.54 4.97
N GLU A 486 3.16 -15.75 6.04
CA GLU A 486 2.01 -15.26 6.82
C GLU A 486 1.29 -14.09 6.12
N ASN A 487 1.98 -13.37 5.23
CA ASN A 487 1.49 -12.17 4.51
C ASN A 487 1.76 -12.30 2.99
N PRO A 488 1.08 -13.22 2.29
CA PRO A 488 1.40 -13.58 0.90
C PRO A 488 1.19 -12.44 -0.12
N PHE A 489 0.49 -11.38 0.27
CA PHE A 489 0.27 -10.20 -0.57
C PHE A 489 1.31 -9.09 -0.34
N THR A 490 2.27 -9.30 0.57
CA THR A 490 3.32 -8.33 0.89
C THR A 490 4.65 -8.79 0.30
N LEU A 491 5.17 -8.03 -0.65
CA LEU A 491 6.50 -8.25 -1.22
C LEU A 491 7.56 -7.69 -0.27
N VAL A 492 8.42 -8.56 0.25
CA VAL A 492 9.57 -8.18 1.08
C VAL A 492 10.82 -8.12 0.21
N ILE A 493 11.41 -6.94 0.09
CA ILE A 493 12.58 -6.65 -0.76
C ILE A 493 13.80 -6.55 0.15
N TYR A 494 14.70 -7.53 0.03
CA TYR A 494 15.89 -7.67 0.86
C TYR A 494 17.03 -8.31 0.05
N ASP A 495 18.27 -8.07 0.46
CA ASP A 495 19.48 -8.64 -0.18
C ASP A 495 19.52 -8.49 -1.72
N THR A 496 19.01 -7.35 -2.19
CA THR A 496 18.83 -7.04 -3.61
C THR A 496 20.10 -7.28 -4.43
N LYS A 497 21.25 -6.87 -3.92
CA LYS A 497 22.53 -7.03 -4.64
C LYS A 497 22.90 -8.50 -4.90
N ALA A 498 22.68 -9.37 -3.93
CA ALA A 498 22.91 -10.81 -4.11
C ALA A 498 21.89 -11.43 -5.07
N LEU A 499 20.67 -10.90 -5.09
CA LEU A 499 19.63 -11.33 -6.01
C LEU A 499 19.93 -10.89 -7.45
N GLU A 500 20.38 -9.67 -7.66
CA GLU A 500 20.84 -9.18 -8.95
C GLU A 500 22.00 -10.04 -9.50
N GLN A 501 23.00 -10.32 -8.66
CA GLN A 501 24.11 -11.20 -9.04
C GLN A 501 23.63 -12.62 -9.38
N TRP A 502 22.69 -13.17 -8.61
CA TRP A 502 22.09 -14.47 -8.93
C TRP A 502 21.40 -14.43 -10.29
N TRP A 503 20.58 -13.41 -10.58
CA TRP A 503 19.92 -13.24 -11.87
C TRP A 503 20.92 -13.10 -13.03
N GLU A 504 21.95 -12.29 -12.86
CA GLU A 504 22.99 -12.13 -13.89
C GLU A 504 23.67 -13.45 -14.25
N ASN A 505 23.93 -14.31 -13.25
CA ASN A 505 24.58 -15.60 -13.41
C ASN A 505 23.64 -16.72 -13.91
N LEU A 506 22.34 -16.46 -14.01
CA LEU A 506 21.42 -17.47 -14.55
C LEU A 506 21.67 -17.73 -16.04
N PRO A 507 21.65 -19.01 -16.45
CA PRO A 507 21.59 -19.36 -17.87
C PRO A 507 20.39 -18.72 -18.57
N ILE A 508 20.55 -18.37 -19.85
CA ILE A 508 19.54 -17.65 -20.61
C ILE A 508 18.17 -18.37 -20.65
N TYR A 509 18.18 -19.70 -20.67
CA TYR A 509 16.97 -20.50 -20.68
C TYR A 509 16.20 -20.39 -19.34
N TRP A 510 16.86 -20.24 -18.19
CA TRP A 510 16.20 -19.97 -16.91
C TRP A 510 15.59 -18.57 -16.89
N LYS A 511 16.35 -17.57 -17.38
CA LYS A 511 15.80 -16.20 -17.52
C LYS A 511 14.54 -16.19 -18.36
N ALA A 512 14.56 -16.92 -19.49
CA ALA A 512 13.40 -17.05 -20.38
C ALA A 512 12.18 -17.70 -19.67
N VAL A 513 12.41 -18.73 -18.84
CA VAL A 513 11.34 -19.36 -18.05
C VAL A 513 10.70 -18.36 -17.12
N PHE A 514 11.49 -17.68 -16.27
CA PHE A 514 10.94 -16.71 -15.31
C PHE A 514 10.28 -15.52 -16.02
N SER A 515 10.92 -15.00 -17.09
CA SER A 515 10.34 -13.88 -17.87
C SER A 515 9.01 -14.24 -18.51
N LYS A 516 8.84 -15.48 -19.00
CA LYS A 516 7.58 -15.95 -19.57
C LYS A 516 6.46 -16.03 -18.52
N GLN A 517 6.77 -16.53 -17.33
CA GLN A 517 5.75 -16.75 -16.29
C GLN A 517 5.30 -15.45 -15.62
N LEU A 518 6.23 -14.54 -15.34
CA LEU A 518 5.96 -13.28 -14.64
C LEU A 518 5.88 -12.07 -15.56
N ARG A 519 6.07 -12.23 -16.88
CA ARG A 519 6.09 -11.14 -17.87
C ARG A 519 7.10 -10.04 -17.48
N LEU A 520 8.32 -10.48 -17.13
CA LEU A 520 9.38 -9.58 -16.72
C LEU A 520 9.82 -8.67 -17.88
N ASN A 521 10.36 -7.50 -17.54
CA ASN A 521 11.05 -6.62 -18.47
C ASN A 521 12.35 -7.28 -18.97
N ASP A 522 12.93 -6.78 -20.06
CA ASP A 522 14.24 -7.27 -20.58
C ASP A 522 15.32 -7.17 -19.48
N GLU A 523 15.32 -6.07 -18.73
CA GLU A 523 16.07 -5.88 -17.50
C GLU A 523 15.06 -5.80 -16.33
N PRO A 524 14.87 -6.89 -15.57
CA PRO A 524 13.91 -6.91 -14.48
C PRO A 524 14.27 -5.92 -13.37
N SER A 525 13.27 -5.21 -12.86
CA SER A 525 13.45 -4.35 -11.68
C SER A 525 13.71 -5.19 -10.43
N THR A 526 14.19 -4.54 -9.37
CA THR A 526 14.39 -5.18 -8.06
C THR A 526 13.13 -5.86 -7.56
N GLU A 527 11.96 -5.23 -7.69
CA GLU A 527 10.68 -5.81 -7.30
C GLU A 527 10.37 -7.06 -8.12
N GLN A 528 10.56 -7.01 -9.44
CA GLN A 528 10.33 -8.16 -10.31
C GLN A 528 11.25 -9.33 -9.95
N LEU A 529 12.50 -9.07 -9.58
CA LEU A 529 13.39 -10.14 -9.11
C LEU A 529 12.93 -10.74 -7.78
N HIS A 530 12.37 -9.92 -6.88
CA HIS A 530 11.79 -10.42 -5.63
C HIS A 530 10.47 -11.15 -5.88
N GLU A 531 9.69 -10.77 -6.87
CA GLU A 531 8.54 -11.56 -7.31
C GLU A 531 8.96 -12.94 -7.81
N VAL A 532 10.10 -13.04 -8.53
CA VAL A 532 10.66 -14.34 -8.96
C VAL A 532 10.95 -15.23 -7.77
N ILE A 533 11.70 -14.75 -6.77
CA ILE A 533 12.07 -15.60 -5.61
C ILE A 533 10.92 -15.87 -4.66
N ASN A 534 9.86 -15.07 -4.69
CA ASN A 534 8.65 -15.24 -3.87
C ASN A 534 7.52 -15.96 -4.59
N MET A 535 7.75 -16.44 -5.83
CA MET A 535 6.71 -17.17 -6.55
C MET A 535 6.30 -18.44 -5.81
N THR A 536 5.00 -18.70 -5.84
CA THR A 536 4.38 -19.88 -5.24
C THR A 536 4.20 -21.02 -6.25
N ASP A 537 4.19 -20.69 -7.52
CA ASP A 537 3.89 -21.61 -8.61
C ASP A 537 5.00 -21.54 -9.66
N LEU A 538 5.57 -22.68 -9.99
CA LEU A 538 6.61 -22.78 -11.02
C LEU A 538 6.29 -23.94 -11.98
N ASP A 539 5.97 -23.59 -13.22
CA ASP A 539 5.78 -24.55 -14.28
C ASP A 539 6.98 -24.59 -15.23
N LEU A 540 7.71 -25.69 -15.18
CA LEU A 540 8.85 -25.97 -16.04
C LEU A 540 8.56 -27.05 -17.08
N SER A 541 7.30 -27.50 -17.18
CA SER A 541 6.91 -28.65 -17.99
C SER A 541 7.29 -28.50 -19.47
N GLY A 542 7.72 -29.60 -20.08
CA GLY A 542 8.08 -29.65 -21.47
C GLY A 542 9.32 -28.85 -21.88
N ASN A 543 10.12 -28.39 -20.92
CA ASN A 543 11.36 -27.67 -21.23
C ASN A 543 12.55 -28.64 -21.33
N GLU A 544 12.87 -29.01 -22.56
CA GLU A 544 13.96 -29.94 -22.87
C GLU A 544 15.38 -29.40 -22.59
N PHE A 545 15.52 -28.09 -22.37
CA PHE A 545 16.81 -27.46 -22.07
C PHE A 545 17.18 -27.47 -20.60
N LEU A 546 16.25 -27.82 -19.71
CA LEU A 546 16.47 -27.84 -18.29
C LEU A 546 17.18 -29.11 -17.83
N GLN A 547 18.42 -28.98 -17.39
CA GLN A 547 19.23 -30.10 -16.93
C GLN A 547 19.35 -30.22 -15.41
N ASN A 548 19.01 -29.16 -14.65
CA ASN A 548 19.07 -29.16 -13.19
C ASN A 548 18.10 -28.13 -12.61
N LEU A 549 17.79 -28.30 -11.33
CA LEU A 549 16.88 -27.44 -10.55
C LEU A 549 17.62 -26.43 -9.63
N LEU A 550 18.92 -26.19 -9.84
CA LEU A 550 19.69 -25.33 -8.92
C LEU A 550 19.07 -23.96 -8.69
N PRO A 551 18.54 -23.24 -9.71
CA PRO A 551 17.87 -21.95 -9.47
C PRO A 551 16.62 -22.04 -8.59
N VAL A 552 15.94 -23.18 -8.57
CA VAL A 552 14.71 -23.41 -7.77
C VAL A 552 15.00 -23.34 -6.27
N SER A 553 16.22 -23.69 -5.82
CA SER A 553 16.59 -23.64 -4.40
C SER A 553 16.48 -22.25 -3.75
N ARG A 554 16.41 -21.19 -4.55
CA ARG A 554 16.16 -19.82 -4.09
C ARG A 554 14.67 -19.50 -3.88
N LEU A 555 13.76 -20.30 -4.40
CA LEU A 555 12.31 -20.07 -4.38
C LEU A 555 11.68 -20.65 -3.12
N THR A 556 12.06 -20.13 -1.95
CA THR A 556 11.70 -20.71 -0.65
C THR A 556 10.21 -20.70 -0.36
N ASN A 557 9.42 -19.89 -1.06
CA ASN A 557 7.95 -19.80 -0.92
C ASN A 557 7.19 -20.66 -1.92
N LEU A 558 7.91 -21.49 -2.70
CA LEU A 558 7.29 -22.34 -3.72
C LEU A 558 6.35 -23.37 -3.07
N VAL A 559 5.13 -23.45 -3.60
CA VAL A 559 4.05 -24.35 -3.19
C VAL A 559 3.79 -25.40 -4.27
N ASN A 560 3.76 -24.99 -5.53
CA ASN A 560 3.47 -25.86 -6.67
C ASN A 560 4.66 -25.90 -7.62
N LEU A 561 5.19 -27.09 -7.87
CA LEU A 561 6.28 -27.32 -8.81
C LEU A 561 5.86 -28.34 -9.86
N ASN A 562 5.89 -27.94 -11.12
CA ASN A 562 5.70 -28.85 -12.25
C ASN A 562 6.99 -28.93 -13.10
N ILE A 563 7.61 -30.11 -13.11
CA ILE A 563 8.78 -30.40 -13.97
C ILE A 563 8.50 -31.55 -14.94
N SER A 564 7.24 -31.82 -15.20
CA SER A 564 6.86 -32.93 -16.09
C SER A 564 7.42 -32.73 -17.50
N ASN A 565 7.68 -33.86 -18.17
CA ASN A 565 8.22 -33.88 -19.54
C ASN A 565 9.55 -33.10 -19.68
N THR A 566 10.45 -33.24 -18.73
CA THR A 566 11.80 -32.64 -18.75
C THR A 566 12.91 -33.69 -18.62
N GLU A 567 14.11 -33.28 -18.96
CA GLU A 567 15.34 -34.10 -18.84
C GLU A 567 15.95 -34.11 -17.42
N ILE A 568 15.20 -33.65 -16.42
CA ILE A 568 15.66 -33.59 -15.03
C ILE A 568 15.86 -35.00 -14.47
N THR A 569 17.01 -35.24 -13.85
CA THR A 569 17.39 -36.55 -13.27
C THR A 569 17.55 -36.53 -11.76
N ARG A 570 17.64 -35.33 -11.12
CA ARG A 570 17.96 -35.17 -9.68
C ARG A 570 17.12 -34.08 -9.03
N LEU A 571 16.70 -34.36 -7.79
CA LEU A 571 15.90 -33.45 -6.97
C LEU A 571 16.69 -32.80 -5.81
N ASP A 572 18.00 -32.96 -5.72
CA ASP A 572 18.81 -32.44 -4.60
C ASP A 572 18.61 -30.95 -4.32
N PRO A 573 18.42 -30.05 -5.33
CA PRO A 573 18.15 -28.63 -5.07
C PRO A 573 16.87 -28.35 -4.33
N LEU A 574 15.97 -29.32 -4.23
CA LEU A 574 14.68 -29.19 -3.51
C LEU A 574 14.80 -29.58 -2.04
N TYR A 575 15.95 -30.10 -1.61
CA TYR A 575 16.14 -30.49 -0.21
C TYR A 575 15.95 -29.31 0.75
N GLY A 576 15.07 -29.49 1.75
CA GLY A 576 14.75 -28.44 2.72
C GLY A 576 13.67 -27.44 2.28
N MET A 577 13.08 -27.59 1.09
CA MET A 577 11.96 -26.75 0.63
C MET A 577 10.64 -27.24 1.23
N THR A 578 10.41 -26.89 2.49
CA THR A 578 9.29 -27.42 3.30
C THR A 578 7.91 -26.88 2.94
N ASN A 579 7.83 -25.82 2.12
CA ASN A 579 6.57 -25.17 1.74
C ASN A 579 5.88 -25.81 0.54
N ILE A 580 6.57 -26.71 -0.18
CA ILE A 580 6.01 -27.34 -1.38
C ILE A 580 4.90 -28.31 -0.97
N GLU A 581 3.72 -28.10 -1.56
CA GLU A 581 2.53 -28.94 -1.37
C GLU A 581 2.28 -29.87 -2.55
N ASN A 582 2.59 -29.43 -3.78
CA ASN A 582 2.32 -30.18 -4.98
C ASN A 582 3.55 -30.28 -5.87
N ILE A 583 3.92 -31.51 -6.26
CA ILE A 583 5.02 -31.75 -7.18
C ILE A 583 4.53 -32.64 -8.32
N ASN A 584 4.79 -32.20 -9.56
CA ASN A 584 4.60 -33.05 -10.73
C ASN A 584 5.94 -33.41 -11.37
N LEU A 585 6.33 -34.70 -11.30
CA LEU A 585 7.53 -35.29 -11.89
C LEU A 585 7.22 -36.20 -13.09
N GLU A 586 5.98 -36.16 -13.58
CA GLU A 586 5.54 -37.02 -14.66
C GLU A 586 6.48 -37.01 -15.89
N ASN A 587 6.78 -38.18 -16.40
CA ASN A 587 7.61 -38.34 -17.58
C ASN A 587 8.97 -37.66 -17.44
N THR A 588 9.66 -37.92 -16.33
CA THR A 588 11.04 -37.50 -16.06
C THR A 588 11.95 -38.71 -15.81
N TYR A 589 13.25 -38.45 -15.75
CA TYR A 589 14.24 -39.48 -15.44
C TYR A 589 14.58 -39.58 -13.95
N ILE A 590 13.72 -39.05 -13.08
CA ILE A 590 13.87 -39.14 -11.63
C ILE A 590 13.69 -40.60 -11.18
N SER A 591 14.56 -41.07 -10.31
CA SER A 591 14.51 -42.40 -9.71
C SER A 591 14.69 -42.40 -8.18
N ASP A 592 15.05 -41.26 -7.57
CA ASP A 592 15.27 -41.12 -6.11
C ASP A 592 14.42 -39.99 -5.53
N LEU A 593 13.58 -40.34 -4.55
CA LEU A 593 12.71 -39.42 -3.80
C LEU A 593 13.32 -38.91 -2.49
N LYS A 594 14.54 -39.32 -2.14
CA LYS A 594 15.19 -38.94 -0.87
C LYS A 594 15.20 -37.43 -0.61
N PRO A 595 15.41 -36.55 -1.62
CA PRO A 595 15.34 -35.09 -1.40
C PRO A 595 13.97 -34.59 -0.92
N LEU A 596 12.89 -35.34 -1.18
CA LEU A 596 11.53 -34.97 -0.76
C LEU A 596 11.22 -35.35 0.69
N SER A 597 12.09 -36.14 1.36
CA SER A 597 11.86 -36.65 2.71
C SER A 597 11.69 -35.57 3.79
N THR A 598 12.12 -34.34 3.52
CA THR A 598 12.00 -33.19 4.46
C THR A 598 10.83 -32.28 4.16
N MET A 599 10.03 -32.59 3.13
CA MET A 599 8.92 -31.75 2.69
C MET A 599 7.68 -32.01 3.53
N SER A 600 7.62 -31.39 4.70
CA SER A 600 6.53 -31.62 5.66
C SER A 600 5.15 -31.17 5.15
N SER A 601 5.06 -30.28 4.17
CA SER A 601 3.79 -29.78 3.61
C SER A 601 3.34 -30.52 2.36
N LEU A 602 4.11 -31.49 1.84
CA LEU A 602 3.79 -32.20 0.61
C LEU A 602 2.45 -32.95 0.71
N LYS A 603 1.52 -32.65 -0.21
CA LYS A 603 0.17 -33.22 -0.28
C LYS A 603 -0.02 -34.10 -1.51
N VAL A 604 0.43 -33.64 -2.67
CA VAL A 604 0.24 -34.33 -3.93
C VAL A 604 1.58 -34.51 -4.66
N LEU A 605 1.86 -35.74 -5.03
CA LEU A 605 3.04 -36.08 -5.80
C LEU A 605 2.62 -36.88 -7.06
N ASN A 606 3.01 -36.38 -8.25
CA ASN A 606 2.84 -37.13 -9.48
C ASN A 606 4.20 -37.68 -9.95
N ILE A 607 4.32 -38.99 -10.00
CA ILE A 607 5.49 -39.77 -10.48
C ILE A 607 5.10 -40.69 -11.64
N ASN A 608 4.04 -40.37 -12.36
CA ASN A 608 3.64 -41.15 -13.55
C ASN A 608 4.79 -41.24 -14.55
N ASN A 609 4.92 -42.35 -15.22
CA ASN A 609 5.94 -42.57 -16.25
C ASN A 609 7.37 -42.26 -15.77
N THR A 610 7.72 -42.62 -14.53
CA THR A 610 9.08 -42.48 -14.01
C THR A 610 9.69 -43.84 -13.63
N ALA A 611 10.98 -43.87 -13.34
CA ALA A 611 11.66 -45.07 -12.88
C ALA A 611 11.64 -45.23 -11.34
N ILE A 612 10.79 -44.50 -10.65
CA ILE A 612 10.67 -44.57 -9.18
C ILE A 612 10.04 -45.88 -8.78
N GLU A 613 10.68 -46.58 -7.81
CA GLU A 613 10.17 -47.80 -7.21
C GLU A 613 10.02 -47.74 -5.69
N ASP A 614 10.79 -46.90 -5.00
CA ASP A 614 10.85 -46.80 -3.53
C ASP A 614 10.13 -45.56 -3.03
N LEU A 615 9.06 -45.79 -2.26
CA LEU A 615 8.27 -44.71 -1.62
C LEU A 615 8.63 -44.52 -0.14
N THR A 616 9.58 -45.29 0.41
CA THR A 616 9.96 -45.18 1.84
C THR A 616 10.52 -43.80 2.24
N PRO A 617 11.19 -43.02 1.37
CA PRO A 617 11.58 -41.65 1.71
C PRO A 617 10.41 -40.73 2.11
N LEU A 618 9.18 -41.09 1.70
CA LEU A 618 7.97 -40.27 1.92
C LEU A 618 7.26 -40.60 3.23
N VAL A 619 7.69 -41.61 3.97
CA VAL A 619 7.06 -42.07 5.23
C VAL A 619 6.93 -40.96 6.28
N ALA A 620 7.84 -39.96 6.28
CA ALA A 620 7.81 -38.84 7.20
C ALA A 620 6.94 -37.63 6.73
N ASN A 621 6.37 -37.69 5.53
CA ASN A 621 5.58 -36.60 4.96
C ASN A 621 4.10 -36.68 5.40
N ASN A 622 3.81 -36.34 6.64
CA ASN A 622 2.52 -36.58 7.31
C ASN A 622 1.29 -35.85 6.71
N HIS A 623 1.49 -34.97 5.75
CA HIS A 623 0.40 -34.26 5.06
C HIS A 623 0.13 -34.83 3.67
N LEU A 624 0.82 -35.91 3.30
CA LEU A 624 0.68 -36.52 1.98
C LEU A 624 -0.74 -37.12 1.84
N GLU A 625 -1.42 -36.77 0.75
CA GLU A 625 -2.79 -37.19 0.46
C GLU A 625 -2.82 -38.16 -0.75
N THR A 626 -2.12 -37.78 -1.83
CA THR A 626 -2.22 -38.53 -3.10
C THR A 626 -0.85 -38.64 -3.77
N ILE A 627 -0.53 -39.85 -4.22
CA ILE A 627 0.59 -40.14 -5.12
C ILE A 627 0.03 -40.72 -6.41
N TRP A 628 0.34 -40.11 -7.55
CA TRP A 628 0.07 -40.68 -8.88
C TRP A 628 1.31 -41.42 -9.33
N ALA A 629 1.22 -42.70 -9.57
CA ALA A 629 2.34 -43.60 -9.83
C ALA A 629 2.11 -44.56 -11.03
N GLU A 630 1.29 -44.13 -12.01
CA GLU A 630 1.02 -44.92 -13.22
C GLU A 630 2.27 -45.08 -14.06
N ASN A 631 2.46 -46.30 -14.62
CA ASN A 631 3.61 -46.64 -15.43
C ASN A 631 4.96 -46.36 -14.74
N SER A 632 4.98 -46.35 -13.42
CA SER A 632 6.20 -46.32 -12.61
C SER A 632 6.66 -47.75 -12.28
N SER A 633 7.75 -47.87 -11.54
CA SER A 633 8.17 -49.17 -11.01
C SER A 633 7.57 -49.51 -9.66
N VAL A 634 6.54 -48.79 -9.24
CA VAL A 634 5.83 -48.98 -7.96
C VAL A 634 4.95 -50.23 -8.03
N THR A 635 5.03 -51.08 -7.04
CA THR A 635 4.21 -52.29 -6.90
C THR A 635 3.49 -52.28 -5.55
N GLN A 636 2.47 -53.13 -5.34
CA GLN A 636 1.76 -53.23 -4.08
C GLN A 636 2.73 -53.43 -2.91
N GLN A 637 3.72 -54.28 -3.04
CA GLN A 637 4.73 -54.52 -2.02
C GLN A 637 5.54 -53.30 -1.62
N LYS A 638 5.77 -52.38 -2.58
CA LYS A 638 6.50 -51.09 -2.38
C LYS A 638 5.60 -50.00 -1.78
N VAL A 639 4.29 -50.14 -1.97
CA VAL A 639 3.30 -49.21 -1.38
C VAL A 639 3.09 -49.52 0.10
N ASN A 640 3.16 -50.82 0.50
CA ASN A 640 2.81 -51.23 1.84
C ASN A 640 3.53 -50.48 2.98
N PRO A 641 4.87 -50.25 2.98
CA PRO A 641 5.52 -49.52 4.08
C PRO A 641 5.03 -48.08 4.25
N LEU A 642 4.67 -47.41 3.16
CA LEU A 642 4.09 -46.07 3.23
C LEU A 642 2.68 -46.08 3.78
N LYS A 643 1.83 -47.02 3.28
CA LYS A 643 0.44 -47.17 3.71
C LYS A 643 0.34 -47.58 5.18
N GLU A 644 1.23 -48.47 5.68
CA GLU A 644 1.32 -48.86 7.08
C GLU A 644 1.61 -47.67 7.99
N ALA A 645 2.50 -46.78 7.56
CA ALA A 645 2.83 -45.56 8.30
C ALA A 645 1.78 -44.45 8.15
N GLN A 646 1.14 -44.38 6.98
CA GLN A 646 0.18 -43.32 6.62
C GLN A 646 -1.06 -43.93 5.92
N PRO A 647 -2.01 -44.51 6.69
CA PRO A 647 -3.14 -45.25 6.13
C PRO A 647 -4.05 -44.43 5.17
N ASN A 648 -4.09 -43.12 5.37
CA ASN A 648 -4.96 -42.21 4.57
C ASN A 648 -4.38 -41.80 3.23
N VAL A 649 -3.10 -42.10 2.97
CA VAL A 649 -2.49 -41.78 1.66
C VAL A 649 -3.06 -42.68 0.59
N THR A 650 -3.49 -42.08 -0.54
CA THR A 650 -3.90 -42.85 -1.72
C THR A 650 -2.75 -42.87 -2.74
N VAL A 651 -2.28 -44.08 -3.10
CA VAL A 651 -1.28 -44.29 -4.15
C VAL A 651 -1.98 -44.86 -5.38
N VAL A 652 -2.16 -44.04 -6.40
CA VAL A 652 -2.85 -44.42 -7.64
C VAL A 652 -1.84 -45.10 -8.58
N PHE A 653 -2.01 -46.37 -8.79
CA PHE A 653 -1.18 -47.19 -9.70
C PHE A 653 -2.00 -48.36 -10.25
N GLN A 654 -1.62 -48.90 -11.37
CA GLN A 654 -2.34 -50.02 -12.05
C GLN A 654 -3.81 -49.68 -12.41
N THR A 655 -4.08 -48.42 -12.76
CA THR A 655 -5.42 -47.94 -13.09
C THR A 655 -6.13 -48.81 -14.16
N GLU A 656 -5.40 -49.25 -15.22
CA GLU A 656 -5.98 -50.09 -16.26
C GLU A 656 -6.49 -51.41 -15.67
N THR A 657 -5.73 -52.02 -14.75
CA THR A 657 -6.16 -53.30 -14.10
C THR A 657 -7.37 -53.05 -13.22
N LEU A 658 -7.40 -51.93 -12.44
CA LEU A 658 -8.54 -51.56 -11.61
C LEU A 658 -9.78 -51.21 -12.43
N GLN A 659 -9.59 -50.59 -13.60
CA GLN A 659 -10.69 -50.30 -14.52
C GLN A 659 -11.28 -51.60 -15.08
N GLN A 660 -10.47 -52.55 -15.53
CA GLN A 660 -10.92 -53.84 -15.99
C GLN A 660 -11.65 -54.59 -14.90
N TRP A 661 -11.14 -54.58 -13.66
CA TRP A 661 -11.81 -55.13 -12.53
C TRP A 661 -13.18 -54.49 -12.27
N TRP A 662 -13.27 -53.15 -12.29
CA TRP A 662 -14.51 -52.40 -12.13
C TRP A 662 -15.54 -52.75 -13.24
N ASP A 663 -15.10 -52.76 -14.46
CA ASP A 663 -15.95 -53.08 -15.61
C ASP A 663 -16.54 -54.50 -15.52
N GLY A 664 -15.78 -55.41 -14.93
CA GLY A 664 -16.20 -56.81 -14.69
C GLY A 664 -17.17 -57.02 -13.53
N LEU A 665 -17.43 -55.99 -12.70
CA LEU A 665 -18.37 -56.05 -11.57
C LEU A 665 -19.82 -56.04 -12.08
N ASP A 666 -20.69 -56.79 -11.37
CA ASP A 666 -22.11 -56.63 -11.54
C ASP A 666 -22.68 -55.32 -10.97
N ASP A 667 -23.92 -55.00 -11.33
CA ASP A 667 -24.54 -53.72 -10.90
C ASP A 667 -24.74 -53.65 -9.38
N THR A 668 -24.89 -54.76 -8.69
CA THR A 668 -25.03 -54.81 -7.21
C THR A 668 -23.74 -54.37 -6.54
N TRP A 669 -22.62 -54.91 -6.98
CA TRP A 669 -21.30 -54.53 -6.45
C TRP A 669 -20.97 -53.08 -6.79
N LYS A 670 -21.22 -52.64 -8.03
CA LYS A 670 -21.01 -51.25 -8.45
C LYS A 670 -21.83 -50.31 -7.58
N GLY A 671 -23.10 -50.63 -7.29
CA GLY A 671 -23.97 -49.86 -6.41
C GLY A 671 -23.42 -49.74 -4.99
N ILE A 672 -23.00 -50.88 -4.38
CA ILE A 672 -22.44 -50.91 -3.04
C ILE A 672 -21.20 -50.02 -2.96
N LEU A 673 -20.27 -50.18 -3.89
CA LEU A 673 -18.97 -49.49 -3.87
C LEU A 673 -19.10 -47.99 -4.16
N ARG A 674 -19.98 -47.57 -5.08
CA ARG A 674 -20.30 -46.16 -5.36
C ARG A 674 -20.81 -45.45 -4.09
N THR A 675 -21.76 -46.10 -3.39
CA THR A 675 -22.30 -45.54 -2.14
C THR A 675 -21.22 -45.30 -1.08
N HIS A 676 -20.24 -46.22 -0.96
CA HIS A 676 -19.15 -46.08 0.00
C HIS A 676 -18.20 -44.95 -0.26
N ILE A 677 -18.02 -44.55 -1.51
CA ILE A 677 -17.12 -43.44 -1.91
C ILE A 677 -17.88 -42.18 -2.32
N GLY A 678 -19.23 -42.19 -2.31
CA GLY A 678 -20.04 -41.00 -2.63
C GLY A 678 -20.06 -40.62 -4.11
N CYS A 679 -19.96 -41.63 -5.03
CA CYS A 679 -20.01 -41.38 -6.50
C CYS A 679 -21.22 -42.04 -7.17
N ASP A 680 -22.41 -41.82 -6.61
CA ASP A 680 -23.62 -42.56 -6.99
C ASP A 680 -24.05 -42.41 -8.47
N ASP A 681 -23.74 -41.26 -9.09
CA ASP A 681 -24.29 -40.89 -10.41
C ASP A 681 -23.31 -41.01 -11.60
N TYR A 682 -22.04 -41.40 -11.39
CA TYR A 682 -21.03 -41.42 -12.42
C TYR A 682 -20.04 -42.60 -12.31
N GLU A 683 -19.25 -42.83 -13.37
CA GLU A 683 -18.17 -43.82 -13.35
C GLU A 683 -16.98 -43.32 -12.50
N PRO A 684 -16.41 -44.14 -11.63
CA PRO A 684 -15.30 -43.73 -10.78
C PRO A 684 -14.06 -43.34 -11.58
N SER A 685 -13.42 -42.24 -11.16
CA SER A 685 -12.09 -41.84 -11.64
C SER A 685 -11.00 -42.80 -11.15
N PRO A 686 -9.79 -42.80 -11.75
CA PRO A 686 -8.66 -43.60 -11.26
C PRO A 686 -8.38 -43.46 -9.76
N LEU A 687 -8.51 -42.26 -9.23
CA LEU A 687 -8.33 -41.97 -7.82
C LEU A 687 -9.43 -42.63 -6.97
N GLU A 688 -10.66 -42.60 -7.42
CA GLU A 688 -11.81 -43.23 -6.73
C GLU A 688 -11.71 -44.76 -6.81
N LEU A 689 -11.31 -45.34 -7.94
CA LEU A 689 -11.05 -46.78 -8.06
C LEU A 689 -9.99 -47.23 -7.06
N GLN A 690 -8.91 -46.49 -6.90
CA GLN A 690 -7.89 -46.81 -5.91
C GLN A 690 -8.44 -46.67 -4.49
N ARG A 691 -9.22 -45.64 -4.17
CA ARG A 691 -9.87 -45.45 -2.88
C ARG A 691 -10.83 -46.59 -2.56
N ILE A 692 -11.53 -47.16 -3.53
CA ILE A 692 -12.39 -48.33 -3.37
C ILE A 692 -11.59 -49.54 -2.92
N VAL A 693 -10.49 -49.86 -3.59
CA VAL A 693 -9.67 -51.05 -3.20
C VAL A 693 -8.84 -50.80 -1.93
N ASP A 694 -8.66 -49.57 -1.54
CA ASP A 694 -8.01 -49.13 -0.29
C ASP A 694 -8.97 -48.97 0.90
N LEU A 695 -10.27 -49.30 0.73
CA LEU A 695 -11.24 -49.26 1.82
C LEU A 695 -10.79 -50.09 3.00
N GLN A 696 -10.78 -49.48 4.17
CA GLN A 696 -10.49 -50.15 5.45
C GLN A 696 -11.74 -50.80 6.04
N GLN A 697 -12.92 -50.29 5.68
CA GLN A 697 -14.20 -50.80 6.21
C GLN A 697 -15.20 -50.94 5.08
N LEU A 698 -15.86 -52.08 5.02
CA LEU A 698 -16.94 -52.34 4.07
C LEU A 698 -18.12 -52.99 4.78
N ASN A 699 -19.28 -52.40 4.72
CA ASN A 699 -20.53 -52.93 5.25
C ASN A 699 -21.50 -53.23 4.10
N ILE A 700 -21.88 -54.50 3.96
CA ILE A 700 -22.82 -54.94 2.93
C ILE A 700 -24.11 -55.33 3.63
N GLU A 701 -25.12 -54.52 3.45
CA GLU A 701 -26.43 -54.68 4.12
C GLU A 701 -27.28 -55.82 3.50
N GLN A 702 -28.23 -56.34 4.28
CA GLN A 702 -29.08 -57.48 3.86
C GLN A 702 -29.91 -57.26 2.58
N GLU A 703 -30.12 -55.98 2.19
CA GLU A 703 -30.89 -55.64 0.98
C GLU A 703 -30.06 -55.84 -0.31
N ASN A 704 -28.75 -55.95 -0.18
CA ASN A 704 -27.81 -56.07 -1.28
C ASN A 704 -27.43 -57.54 -1.45
N THR A 705 -28.12 -58.30 -2.28
CA THR A 705 -27.86 -59.73 -2.50
C THR A 705 -26.65 -59.95 -3.40
N ILE A 706 -25.46 -59.93 -2.87
CA ILE A 706 -24.24 -60.29 -3.57
C ILE A 706 -24.14 -61.81 -3.69
N GLN A 707 -23.61 -62.31 -4.79
CA GLN A 707 -23.47 -63.75 -5.06
C GLN A 707 -22.06 -64.26 -4.81
N SER A 708 -21.09 -63.40 -4.79
CA SER A 708 -19.67 -63.75 -4.67
C SER A 708 -18.90 -62.65 -4.00
N LEU A 709 -17.84 -62.98 -3.23
CA LEU A 709 -16.88 -62.05 -2.66
C LEU A 709 -15.66 -61.81 -3.57
N GLU A 710 -15.62 -62.33 -4.80
CA GLU A 710 -14.48 -62.14 -5.73
C GLU A 710 -14.03 -60.67 -5.86
N PRO A 711 -14.93 -59.68 -5.88
CA PRO A 711 -14.52 -58.26 -5.91
C PRO A 711 -13.62 -57.84 -4.75
N ILE A 712 -13.79 -58.46 -3.57
CA ILE A 712 -12.96 -58.13 -2.35
C ILE A 712 -11.51 -58.57 -2.50
N ARG A 713 -11.17 -59.41 -3.47
CA ARG A 713 -9.81 -59.92 -3.68
C ARG A 713 -8.78 -58.80 -3.79
N ASN A 714 -9.17 -57.67 -4.40
CA ASN A 714 -8.32 -56.51 -4.58
C ASN A 714 -8.25 -55.57 -3.37
N PHE A 715 -8.99 -55.81 -2.29
CA PHE A 715 -8.98 -54.99 -1.07
C PHE A 715 -7.84 -55.42 -0.15
N HIS A 716 -6.68 -54.81 -0.24
CA HIS A 716 -5.50 -55.17 0.52
C HIS A 716 -5.53 -54.63 1.97
N TRP A 717 -6.27 -53.52 2.20
CA TRP A 717 -6.24 -52.77 3.45
C TRP A 717 -7.52 -52.91 4.27
N ILE A 718 -8.37 -53.89 3.95
CA ILE A 718 -9.65 -54.10 4.68
C ILE A 718 -9.39 -54.56 6.13
N GLU A 719 -9.86 -53.78 7.09
CA GLU A 719 -9.76 -54.04 8.53
C GLU A 719 -11.09 -54.55 9.09
N LYS A 720 -12.21 -54.05 8.56
CA LYS A 720 -13.55 -54.42 9.02
C LYS A 720 -14.43 -54.76 7.85
N LEU A 721 -14.98 -55.96 7.88
CA LEU A 721 -15.87 -56.45 6.85
C LEU A 721 -17.17 -57.00 7.48
N SER A 722 -18.30 -56.48 7.01
CA SER A 722 -19.63 -56.97 7.36
C SER A 722 -20.35 -57.44 6.09
N ILE A 723 -20.73 -58.73 6.05
CA ILE A 723 -21.43 -59.39 4.93
C ILE A 723 -22.65 -60.18 5.42
N VAL A 724 -23.51 -59.54 6.15
CA VAL A 724 -24.63 -60.16 6.88
C VAL A 724 -25.74 -60.59 5.94
N GLY A 725 -26.11 -61.89 5.97
CA GLY A 725 -27.31 -62.41 5.30
C GLY A 725 -27.31 -62.41 3.77
N GLN A 726 -26.13 -62.44 3.17
CA GLN A 726 -25.96 -62.31 1.71
C GLN A 726 -26.04 -63.63 0.93
N GLY A 727 -26.12 -64.75 1.60
CA GLY A 727 -26.14 -66.07 0.95
C GLY A 727 -24.76 -66.56 0.50
N ILE A 728 -23.72 -65.95 0.98
CA ILE A 728 -22.31 -66.30 0.68
C ILE A 728 -21.95 -67.66 1.24
N ARG A 729 -21.30 -68.50 0.38
CA ARG A 729 -20.79 -69.82 0.75
C ARG A 729 -19.26 -69.89 0.72
N ASP A 730 -18.64 -69.23 -0.24
CA ASP A 730 -17.21 -69.24 -0.51
C ASP A 730 -16.60 -67.91 -0.01
N ILE A 731 -15.68 -68.02 0.96
CA ILE A 731 -14.92 -66.91 1.52
C ILE A 731 -13.45 -66.95 1.05
N LYS A 732 -13.09 -67.75 0.03
CA LYS A 732 -11.72 -67.81 -0.52
C LYS A 732 -11.18 -66.43 -0.94
N PRO A 733 -11.98 -65.46 -1.39
CA PRO A 733 -11.49 -64.09 -1.68
C PRO A 733 -10.95 -63.34 -0.45
N LEU A 734 -11.23 -63.81 0.80
CA LEU A 734 -10.69 -63.24 2.02
C LEU A 734 -9.30 -63.79 2.37
N GLU A 735 -8.76 -64.73 1.63
CA GLU A 735 -7.42 -65.30 1.87
C GLU A 735 -6.34 -64.21 1.87
N ASN A 736 -5.49 -64.22 2.92
CA ASN A 736 -4.39 -63.26 3.12
C ASN A 736 -4.82 -61.82 3.35
N LYS A 737 -5.97 -61.54 3.96
CA LYS A 737 -6.41 -60.23 4.40
C LYS A 737 -5.77 -59.87 5.76
N ILE A 738 -4.44 -59.74 5.72
CA ILE A 738 -3.59 -59.64 6.94
C ILE A 738 -3.92 -58.46 7.87
N HIS A 739 -4.71 -57.45 7.42
CA HIS A 739 -5.14 -56.31 8.22
C HIS A 739 -6.56 -56.53 8.84
N LEU A 740 -7.23 -57.62 8.49
CA LEU A 740 -8.60 -57.85 8.95
C LEU A 740 -8.65 -58.06 10.45
N SER A 741 -9.38 -57.20 11.15
CA SER A 741 -9.54 -57.21 12.62
C SER A 741 -10.97 -57.49 13.06
N GLU A 742 -11.96 -57.20 12.24
CA GLU A 742 -13.38 -57.44 12.52
C GLU A 742 -14.06 -58.06 11.31
N LEU A 743 -14.64 -59.25 11.49
CA LEU A 743 -15.33 -59.96 10.42
C LEU A 743 -16.72 -60.42 10.89
N LEU A 744 -17.77 -59.86 10.28
CA LEU A 744 -19.16 -60.19 10.58
C LEU A 744 -19.76 -60.89 9.37
N MET A 745 -20.04 -62.19 9.51
CA MET A 745 -20.51 -63.08 8.43
C MET A 745 -21.81 -63.84 8.78
N GLN A 746 -22.52 -63.39 9.80
CA GLN A 746 -23.72 -64.06 10.29
C GLN A 746 -24.78 -64.23 9.19
N ASN A 747 -25.61 -65.26 9.34
CA ASN A 747 -26.73 -65.58 8.46
C ASN A 747 -26.32 -65.92 6.99
N ASN A 748 -25.09 -66.47 6.80
CA ASN A 748 -24.62 -66.96 5.53
C ASN A 748 -24.41 -68.48 5.56
N PRO A 749 -24.57 -69.21 4.47
CA PRO A 749 -24.33 -70.67 4.38
C PRO A 749 -22.86 -71.04 4.29
N ILE A 750 -21.98 -70.35 5.01
CA ILE A 750 -20.54 -70.58 5.06
C ILE A 750 -20.28 -71.83 5.86
N SER A 751 -19.43 -72.73 5.37
CA SER A 751 -19.07 -73.95 6.08
C SER A 751 -17.58 -74.18 6.31
N ASP A 752 -16.72 -73.43 5.53
CA ASP A 752 -15.27 -73.54 5.55
C ASP A 752 -14.66 -72.21 6.01
N LEU A 753 -13.82 -72.22 7.05
CA LEU A 753 -13.09 -71.06 7.55
C LEU A 753 -11.58 -71.10 7.17
N GLY A 754 -11.14 -72.16 6.44
CA GLY A 754 -9.75 -72.28 5.98
C GLY A 754 -9.18 -71.04 5.32
N PRO A 755 -9.92 -70.29 4.46
CA PRO A 755 -9.39 -69.05 3.83
C PRO A 755 -8.93 -67.97 4.82
N ILE A 756 -9.44 -67.91 6.03
CA ILE A 756 -9.08 -66.93 7.04
C ILE A 756 -8.14 -67.51 8.13
N GLU A 757 -7.64 -68.72 7.99
CA GLU A 757 -6.82 -69.40 9.04
C GLU A 757 -5.52 -68.64 9.39
N ASN A 758 -5.02 -67.81 8.46
CA ASN A 758 -3.78 -67.04 8.61
C ASN A 758 -4.03 -65.56 8.96
N ASP A 759 -5.28 -65.08 9.07
CA ASP A 759 -5.65 -63.73 9.40
C ASP A 759 -5.67 -63.54 10.94
N THR A 760 -4.49 -63.63 11.56
CA THR A 760 -4.29 -63.71 13.00
C THR A 760 -4.64 -62.43 13.77
N LEU A 761 -4.85 -61.30 13.07
CA LEU A 761 -5.25 -60.02 13.68
C LEU A 761 -6.75 -59.94 13.94
N ILE A 762 -7.54 -60.91 13.55
CA ILE A 762 -8.98 -60.89 13.82
C ILE A 762 -9.24 -60.93 15.34
N THR A 763 -9.89 -59.85 15.83
CA THR A 763 -10.28 -59.69 17.23
C THR A 763 -11.76 -59.95 17.44
N VAL A 764 -12.59 -59.69 16.40
CA VAL A 764 -14.05 -59.92 16.42
C VAL A 764 -14.46 -60.79 15.25
N LEU A 765 -15.05 -61.94 15.54
CA LEU A 765 -15.57 -62.84 14.51
C LEU A 765 -17.02 -63.20 14.84
N ASN A 766 -17.91 -62.93 13.89
CA ASN A 766 -19.30 -63.31 13.99
C ASN A 766 -19.67 -64.24 12.81
N ILE A 767 -19.89 -65.52 13.15
CA ILE A 767 -20.33 -66.60 12.24
C ILE A 767 -21.67 -67.17 12.65
N GLU A 768 -22.51 -66.38 13.37
CA GLU A 768 -23.85 -66.81 13.84
C GLU A 768 -24.68 -67.28 12.65
N ASN A 769 -25.45 -68.38 12.87
CA ASN A 769 -26.32 -68.95 11.87
C ASN A 769 -25.66 -69.35 10.54
N THR A 770 -24.38 -69.75 10.60
CA THR A 770 -23.68 -70.35 9.46
C THR A 770 -23.64 -71.87 9.50
N GLN A 771 -23.15 -72.54 8.44
CA GLN A 771 -23.00 -73.95 8.36
C GLN A 771 -21.69 -74.52 8.93
N VAL A 772 -20.91 -73.64 9.57
CA VAL A 772 -19.63 -73.99 10.19
C VAL A 772 -19.85 -75.06 11.22
N SER A 773 -19.07 -76.11 11.18
CA SER A 773 -19.17 -77.25 12.11
C SER A 773 -17.83 -77.58 12.79
N ASP A 774 -16.75 -76.99 12.33
CA ASP A 774 -15.39 -77.10 12.87
C ASP A 774 -14.79 -75.69 13.05
N LEU A 775 -14.09 -75.52 14.19
CA LEU A 775 -13.36 -74.27 14.50
C LEU A 775 -11.85 -74.47 14.43
N SER A 776 -11.31 -75.53 13.84
CA SER A 776 -9.90 -75.83 13.79
C SER A 776 -9.09 -74.70 13.06
N ASP A 777 -9.68 -74.08 12.06
CA ASP A 777 -9.07 -73.00 11.28
C ASP A 777 -8.87 -71.71 12.11
N LEU A 778 -9.54 -71.60 13.28
CA LEU A 778 -9.37 -70.49 14.20
C LEU A 778 -8.21 -70.67 15.21
N GLU A 779 -7.55 -71.87 15.27
CA GLU A 779 -6.51 -72.14 16.28
C GLU A 779 -5.38 -71.13 16.32
N LYS A 780 -5.05 -70.49 15.23
CA LYS A 780 -4.00 -69.43 15.11
C LYS A 780 -4.46 -68.03 15.55
N MET A 781 -5.76 -67.79 15.69
CA MET A 781 -6.34 -66.49 16.03
C MET A 781 -6.28 -66.21 17.53
N VAL A 782 -5.09 -66.12 18.08
CA VAL A 782 -4.87 -66.02 19.54
C VAL A 782 -5.32 -64.68 20.13
N HIS A 783 -5.50 -63.64 19.26
CA HIS A 783 -5.99 -62.32 19.62
C HIS A 783 -7.51 -62.17 19.54
N LEU A 784 -8.23 -63.25 19.23
CA LEU A 784 -9.68 -63.18 19.15
C LEU A 784 -10.29 -62.84 20.52
N ARG A 785 -11.07 -61.74 20.57
CA ARG A 785 -11.70 -61.24 21.80
C ARG A 785 -13.22 -61.57 21.83
N ILE A 786 -13.88 -61.50 20.70
CA ILE A 786 -15.31 -61.81 20.60
C ILE A 786 -15.54 -62.84 19.49
N LEU A 787 -16.12 -63.97 19.89
CA LEU A 787 -16.59 -65.03 18.98
C LEU A 787 -18.08 -65.25 19.16
N ASN A 788 -18.87 -64.99 18.11
CA ASN A 788 -20.24 -65.39 18.03
C ASN A 788 -20.39 -66.53 17.00
N ALA A 789 -20.52 -67.78 17.51
CA ALA A 789 -20.75 -68.99 16.71
C ALA A 789 -22.11 -69.58 17.06
N SER A 790 -23.10 -68.80 17.51
CA SER A 790 -24.44 -69.20 17.80
C SER A 790 -25.15 -69.77 16.58
N GLY A 791 -26.01 -70.77 16.77
CA GLY A 791 -26.80 -71.36 15.67
C GLY A 791 -25.99 -72.14 14.61
N THR A 792 -24.71 -72.45 14.92
CA THR A 792 -23.79 -73.17 14.02
C THR A 792 -23.81 -74.70 14.34
N GLY A 793 -23.16 -75.46 13.44
CA GLY A 793 -23.02 -76.93 13.59
C GLY A 793 -21.92 -77.38 14.53
N ILE A 794 -21.23 -76.47 15.27
CA ILE A 794 -20.06 -76.77 16.10
C ILE A 794 -20.37 -77.73 17.23
N LYS A 795 -19.40 -78.61 17.56
CA LYS A 795 -19.46 -79.63 18.57
C LYS A 795 -18.33 -79.55 19.55
N SER A 796 -17.20 -79.00 19.19
CA SER A 796 -15.97 -78.95 19.96
C SER A 796 -15.47 -77.53 20.12
N LEU A 797 -14.99 -77.17 21.33
CA LEU A 797 -14.34 -75.88 21.64
C LEU A 797 -12.82 -76.08 21.81
N LYS A 798 -12.24 -77.26 21.44
CA LYS A 798 -10.79 -77.47 21.56
C LYS A 798 -9.91 -76.41 20.88
N PRO A 799 -10.23 -75.92 19.66
CA PRO A 799 -9.46 -74.90 19.00
C PRO A 799 -9.34 -73.58 19.74
N LEU A 800 -10.32 -73.33 20.65
CA LEU A 800 -10.37 -72.08 21.42
C LEU A 800 -9.51 -72.14 22.70
N ALA A 801 -8.95 -73.27 23.07
CA ALA A 801 -8.30 -73.47 24.37
C ALA A 801 -7.07 -72.53 24.61
N LYS A 802 -6.45 -71.96 23.55
CA LYS A 802 -5.28 -71.10 23.63
C LYS A 802 -5.61 -69.62 23.46
N MET A 803 -6.89 -69.23 23.27
CA MET A 803 -7.35 -67.87 23.04
C MET A 803 -7.44 -67.06 24.34
N ASN A 804 -6.31 -66.77 24.92
CA ASN A 804 -6.21 -66.08 26.20
C ASN A 804 -6.81 -64.69 26.26
N GLU A 805 -7.10 -64.08 25.13
CA GLU A 805 -7.71 -62.75 25.00
C GLU A 805 -9.23 -62.83 24.79
N LEU A 806 -9.83 -64.02 24.66
CA LEU A 806 -11.26 -64.18 24.39
C LEU A 806 -12.10 -63.71 25.57
N GLU A 807 -12.86 -62.62 25.35
CA GLU A 807 -13.72 -62.00 26.39
C GLU A 807 -15.18 -62.45 26.28
N GLU A 808 -15.71 -62.62 25.05
CA GLU A 808 -17.09 -63.03 24.82
C GLU A 808 -17.17 -64.24 23.89
N LEU A 809 -17.83 -65.25 24.33
CA LEU A 809 -18.13 -66.45 23.58
C LEU A 809 -19.61 -66.69 23.52
N LEU A 810 -20.24 -66.61 22.33
CA LEU A 810 -21.65 -66.92 22.10
C LEU A 810 -21.76 -68.20 21.27
N ILE A 811 -22.26 -69.25 21.80
CA ILE A 811 -22.41 -70.59 21.19
C ILE A 811 -23.77 -71.17 21.46
N ASN A 812 -24.77 -70.38 21.81
CA ASN A 812 -26.11 -70.80 21.96
C ASN A 812 -26.68 -71.41 20.67
N ASN A 813 -27.66 -72.30 20.77
CA ASN A 813 -28.23 -73.05 19.64
C ASN A 813 -27.25 -73.95 18.90
N THR A 814 -26.26 -74.55 19.63
CA THR A 814 -25.22 -75.39 19.02
C THR A 814 -25.24 -76.82 19.59
N SER A 815 -24.46 -77.74 19.01
CA SER A 815 -24.35 -79.14 19.51
C SER A 815 -23.21 -79.31 20.49
N VAL A 816 -22.63 -78.23 21.04
CA VAL A 816 -21.53 -78.31 22.02
C VAL A 816 -21.99 -79.01 23.27
N LYS A 817 -21.14 -79.96 23.77
CA LYS A 817 -21.36 -80.74 24.99
C LYS A 817 -20.35 -80.44 26.07
N ASN A 818 -19.12 -80.07 25.65
CA ASN A 818 -17.98 -79.95 26.56
C ASN A 818 -17.44 -78.54 26.49
N ILE A 819 -17.42 -77.83 27.62
CA ILE A 819 -16.88 -76.49 27.80
C ILE A 819 -15.53 -76.40 28.48
N SER A 820 -14.97 -77.61 28.88
CA SER A 820 -13.67 -77.67 29.55
C SER A 820 -12.54 -77.00 28.78
N PRO A 821 -12.47 -76.97 27.44
CA PRO A 821 -11.40 -76.28 26.76
C PRO A 821 -11.35 -74.77 27.04
N ILE A 822 -12.40 -74.12 27.49
CA ILE A 822 -12.50 -72.66 27.69
C ILE A 822 -12.58 -72.30 29.20
N GLU A 823 -12.55 -73.27 30.10
CA GLU A 823 -12.68 -73.07 31.58
C GLU A 823 -11.58 -72.18 32.15
N ASP A 824 -10.35 -72.26 31.56
CA ASP A 824 -9.13 -71.59 32.03
C ASP A 824 -8.77 -70.34 31.24
N ILE A 825 -9.62 -69.92 30.33
CA ILE A 825 -9.41 -68.66 29.56
C ILE A 825 -9.59 -67.46 30.51
N PRO A 826 -8.49 -66.74 30.83
CA PRO A 826 -8.54 -65.76 31.93
C PRO A 826 -9.38 -64.53 31.60
N SER A 827 -9.46 -64.18 30.38
CA SER A 827 -10.13 -62.93 29.84
C SER A 827 -11.66 -63.15 29.66
N LEU A 828 -12.15 -64.38 29.68
CA LEU A 828 -13.55 -64.68 29.36
C LEU A 828 -14.50 -64.09 30.41
N LYS A 829 -15.36 -63.17 29.98
CA LYS A 829 -16.33 -62.39 30.77
C LYS A 829 -17.79 -62.80 30.52
N LEU A 830 -18.10 -63.18 29.26
CA LEU A 830 -19.43 -63.53 28.82
C LEU A 830 -19.44 -64.88 28.09
N LEU A 831 -20.25 -65.79 28.54
CA LEU A 831 -20.47 -67.06 27.89
C LEU A 831 -21.97 -67.31 27.69
N LYS A 832 -22.47 -67.35 26.42
CA LYS A 832 -23.85 -67.66 26.09
C LYS A 832 -23.92 -69.05 25.51
N ILE A 833 -24.59 -69.95 26.21
CA ILE A 833 -24.72 -71.41 25.94
C ILE A 833 -26.10 -71.99 26.07
N TYR A 834 -27.14 -71.18 26.05
CA TYR A 834 -28.51 -71.67 26.08
C TYR A 834 -28.80 -72.50 24.81
N ASN A 835 -29.69 -73.49 24.98
CA ASN A 835 -30.05 -74.40 23.88
C ASN A 835 -28.83 -75.16 23.30
N THR A 836 -27.88 -75.55 24.17
CA THR A 836 -26.76 -76.42 23.81
C THR A 836 -26.93 -77.82 24.44
N ARG A 837 -25.95 -78.69 24.22
CA ARG A 837 -25.92 -80.01 24.86
C ARG A 837 -25.09 -80.05 26.16
N VAL A 838 -24.70 -78.88 26.67
CA VAL A 838 -23.99 -78.78 27.96
C VAL A 838 -24.88 -79.07 29.10
N LYS A 839 -24.42 -79.90 30.05
CA LYS A 839 -25.24 -80.31 31.22
C LYS A 839 -25.20 -79.22 32.29
N ASN A 840 -26.37 -78.96 32.95
CA ASN A 840 -26.46 -78.03 34.06
C ASN A 840 -25.40 -78.19 35.13
N LYS A 841 -25.07 -79.50 35.45
CA LYS A 841 -23.98 -79.83 36.41
C LYS A 841 -22.62 -79.20 35.98
N THR A 842 -22.26 -79.21 34.70
CA THR A 842 -21.05 -78.66 34.17
C THR A 842 -21.08 -77.14 34.27
N VAL A 843 -22.21 -76.50 33.95
CA VAL A 843 -22.41 -75.05 34.05
C VAL A 843 -22.22 -74.56 35.47
N ASN A 844 -22.88 -75.22 36.40
CA ASN A 844 -22.81 -74.90 37.85
C ASN A 844 -21.36 -75.06 38.38
N ALA A 845 -20.64 -76.11 37.95
CA ALA A 845 -19.23 -76.28 38.31
C ALA A 845 -18.32 -75.14 37.77
N LEU A 846 -18.55 -74.72 36.55
CA LEU A 846 -17.81 -73.54 35.93
C LEU A 846 -18.18 -72.30 36.70
N GLN A 847 -19.44 -72.05 37.02
CA GLN A 847 -19.87 -70.81 37.72
C GLN A 847 -19.29 -70.77 39.17
N GLN A 848 -19.07 -71.88 39.78
CA GLN A 848 -18.38 -71.99 41.10
C GLN A 848 -16.89 -71.72 40.98
N LYS A 849 -16.25 -72.11 39.85
CA LYS A 849 -14.84 -71.86 39.53
C LYS A 849 -14.57 -70.46 39.10
N ARG A 850 -15.47 -69.86 38.31
CA ARG A 850 -15.38 -68.59 37.69
C ARG A 850 -16.60 -67.68 38.02
N PHE A 851 -16.65 -67.12 39.24
CA PHE A 851 -17.71 -66.23 39.68
C PHE A 851 -17.74 -64.94 39.00
N ASP A 852 -16.64 -64.57 38.35
CA ASP A 852 -16.41 -63.39 37.48
C ASP A 852 -17.03 -63.55 36.05
N LEU A 853 -17.31 -64.79 35.64
CA LEU A 853 -17.83 -65.10 34.31
C LEU A 853 -19.37 -65.04 34.30
N ASN A 854 -19.93 -64.23 33.46
CA ASN A 854 -21.37 -64.19 33.23
C ASN A 854 -21.77 -65.32 32.27
N ILE A 855 -22.50 -66.33 32.76
CA ILE A 855 -22.96 -67.48 31.99
C ILE A 855 -24.45 -67.34 31.73
N VAL A 856 -24.87 -67.19 30.45
CA VAL A 856 -26.27 -67.23 30.04
C VAL A 856 -26.60 -68.58 29.42
N TYR A 857 -27.41 -69.40 30.11
CA TYR A 857 -27.61 -70.77 29.69
C TYR A 857 -29.09 -71.27 29.85
N TYR A 858 -30.01 -70.33 30.11
CA TYR A 858 -31.43 -70.67 30.18
C TYR A 858 -32.18 -70.27 28.88
#